data_fdaba5af83bc08682837062f0b971c8f
#
_entry.id   fdaba5af83bc08682837062f0b971c8f
#
_cell.length_a   1.000
_cell.length_b   1.000
_cell.length_c   1.000
_cell.angle_alpha   90.00
_cell.angle_beta   90.00
_cell.angle_gamma   90.00
#
_symmetry.space_group_name_H-M   'P 1'
#
loop_
_entity.id
_entity.type
_entity.pdbx_description
1 polymer ?
#
loop_
_entity_poly.entity_id
_entity_poly.type
_entity_poly.pdbx_seq_one_letter_code
_entity_poly.pdbx_strand_id
1 'polypeptide(L)'
;MCVCVFTFLQVGKQQQSKDSVFFRDGMRRIDFVIAYTDENDPKKQERRKIYESNLQRVGLELETEDKSESEDGKTYFLKIHAPWDVLTTYADVLKIKVPFKVNDIPENREVPMEWLFTPLRLPDGIMHPEPDYFTSPFDKSKIDFFLMDNRETFFPPSTRNRIVYYIMSRCSYYKEDHLCKDKKGIKRLLNNGTYTAAFPLHDCRYWTRSKDQKCESERYTLYKHWAKFFLFYKEQPLNLIRKYYGEKIGVYFAWLGFYTEMLFWAALVGLICFLYGVMTYNQNEWSQEICNDTIGGQIVMCPLCDKKCGYWKLSSTCNSSWQSHLFDNVATVFFAIFMGIWVTLFLEFWKRRQARLEYEWDLVDFEEEEQQLQLRPEYESKCTNQRLNRITQEMEPYLPLSSKCARSCLSGATVLFWMGLIIASIIGVIAYRLAVFAAFASIMKDSPTNDIEFVGSLITPQLATSVTASCINFVIIMILNFFYERVAIWITDMEVPKTHLEYENRLTMKMFLFQFVNYYSSCFYLAFFKGKFVGYPGAYAYMFGSRLRNEECDPGGCLIELTTQLVIVMAGKQVWGNIQEALVWLRNWWVSRSARSHPESLYSRWEQDHDLQDFTQLGLFYEYLEMVIQFGFITLFVASFPLAPLLALLNNILEVRVDAWKFTTQFRRPVAAKAHSIGAWQEILNMMAVFSVVTNAFIVAFTSDMIPRLVYLYAYQTGKGNNMEGYINNSLSIFNISEIPLASQPEDEVNPSWFNASVITTCRYQDYRYPPGHEKQYTHTVQFWHILAAKMAFIIIMEHVVFMVKFFVAWLIPDVPSDVKARIRRERYLIQEYLQNYEVEKLKSQLSQCNSHCTCPPDKHPTKT
;
A
#
# COMPACT_ATOMS: atom_id res chain seq x y z
N MET A 1 -35.92 -3.08 12.72
CA MET A 1 -36.82 -2.31 11.85
C MET A 1 -37.21 -1.03 12.58
N CYS A 2 -36.46 0.06 12.42
CA CYS A 2 -36.86 1.38 12.93
C CYS A 2 -37.53 2.15 11.82
N VAL A 3 -38.85 2.12 11.81
CA VAL A 3 -39.66 2.96 10.93
C VAL A 3 -39.64 4.38 11.51
N CYS A 4 -38.94 5.31 10.87
CA CYS A 4 -39.03 6.73 11.20
C CYS A 4 -40.39 7.25 10.69
N VAL A 5 -41.41 7.27 11.54
CA VAL A 5 -42.66 7.95 11.25
C VAL A 5 -42.46 9.45 11.50
N PHE A 6 -42.36 10.23 10.43
CA PHE A 6 -42.41 11.68 10.51
C PHE A 6 -43.84 12.13 10.83
N THR A 7 -44.07 12.61 12.03
CA THR A 7 -45.25 13.38 12.36
C THR A 7 -45.08 14.81 11.90
N PHE A 8 -45.85 15.24 10.92
CA PHE A 8 -45.96 16.63 10.50
C PHE A 8 -46.54 17.46 11.65
N LEU A 9 -45.73 18.23 12.32
CA LEU A 9 -46.14 19.35 13.16
C LEU A 9 -45.93 20.66 12.40
N GLN A 10 -46.94 21.46 12.26
CA GLN A 10 -46.90 22.83 11.76
C GLN A 10 -45.80 23.61 12.49
N VAL A 11 -44.73 23.91 11.77
CA VAL A 11 -43.63 24.67 12.32
C VAL A 11 -43.86 26.14 12.06
N GLY A 12 -44.15 26.90 13.12
CA GLY A 12 -43.83 28.31 13.15
C GLY A 12 -42.36 28.51 12.86
N LYS A 13 -41.95 29.64 12.31
CA LYS A 13 -40.57 29.98 11.95
C LYS A 13 -39.59 29.67 13.07
N GLN A 14 -39.20 28.43 13.21
CA GLN A 14 -38.08 28.01 14.04
C GLN A 14 -36.81 28.39 13.30
N GLN A 15 -35.97 29.14 13.94
CA GLN A 15 -34.63 29.44 13.47
C GLN A 15 -33.90 28.12 13.22
N GLN A 16 -33.60 27.81 11.98
CA GLN A 16 -32.95 26.56 11.59
C GLN A 16 -31.61 26.46 12.31
N SER A 17 -31.33 25.30 12.86
CA SER A 17 -30.02 25.04 13.48
C SER A 17 -28.89 25.22 12.45
N LYS A 18 -27.82 25.93 12.82
CA LYS A 18 -26.63 26.04 11.98
C LYS A 18 -25.97 24.71 11.61
N ASP A 19 -26.28 23.65 12.33
CA ASP A 19 -25.79 22.28 12.11
C ASP A 19 -26.69 21.48 11.12
N SER A 20 -27.60 22.14 10.44
CA SER A 20 -28.52 21.51 9.50
C SER A 20 -27.82 21.17 8.17
N VAL A 21 -28.14 20.00 7.61
CA VAL A 21 -27.73 19.58 6.26
C VAL A 21 -28.80 19.86 5.19
N PHE A 22 -29.76 20.72 5.53
CA PHE A 22 -30.85 21.11 4.64
C PHE A 22 -30.72 22.57 4.20
N PHE A 23 -31.39 22.91 3.10
CA PHE A 23 -31.56 24.29 2.66
C PHE A 23 -32.32 25.11 3.70
N ARG A 24 -32.42 26.41 3.53
CA ARG A 24 -33.16 27.34 4.43
C ARG A 24 -34.64 26.95 4.59
N ASP A 25 -35.21 26.22 3.65
CA ASP A 25 -36.58 25.70 3.74
C ASP A 25 -36.74 24.50 4.71
N GLY A 26 -35.64 23.92 5.16
CA GLY A 26 -35.64 22.76 6.06
C GLY A 26 -36.10 21.44 5.44
N MET A 27 -36.39 21.40 4.12
CA MET A 27 -36.91 20.22 3.43
C MET A 27 -35.91 19.62 2.43
N ARG A 28 -35.21 20.44 1.66
CA ARG A 28 -34.28 20.00 0.63
C ARG A 28 -32.89 19.72 1.21
N ARG A 29 -32.42 18.50 1.08
CA ARG A 29 -31.09 18.11 1.57
C ARG A 29 -30.00 18.69 0.70
N ILE A 30 -28.92 19.17 1.31
CA ILE A 30 -27.71 19.59 0.60
C ILE A 30 -26.96 18.34 0.13
N ASP A 31 -26.82 18.16 -1.17
CA ASP A 31 -26.08 17.05 -1.77
C ASP A 31 -24.62 17.40 -2.01
N PHE A 32 -24.34 18.66 -2.36
CA PHE A 32 -22.99 19.13 -2.64
C PHE A 32 -22.82 20.61 -2.29
N VAL A 33 -21.60 21.01 -1.97
CA VAL A 33 -21.26 22.40 -1.66
C VAL A 33 -20.06 22.84 -2.49
N ILE A 34 -20.14 24.03 -3.08
CA ILE A 34 -19.02 24.69 -3.76
C ILE A 34 -18.71 25.96 -3.00
N ALA A 35 -17.43 26.20 -2.71
CA ALA A 35 -16.96 27.42 -2.05
C ALA A 35 -16.13 28.27 -2.99
N TYR A 36 -16.25 29.58 -2.90
CA TYR A 36 -15.43 30.53 -3.63
C TYR A 36 -15.25 31.86 -2.87
N THR A 37 -14.14 32.52 -3.15
CA THR A 37 -13.85 33.89 -2.69
C THR A 37 -14.00 34.86 -3.85
N ASP A 38 -14.61 36.02 -3.62
CA ASP A 38 -14.78 37.01 -4.66
C ASP A 38 -13.55 37.92 -4.76
N GLU A 39 -12.73 37.66 -5.77
CA GLU A 39 -11.49 38.40 -6.03
C GLU A 39 -11.68 39.62 -6.97
N ASN A 40 -12.92 40.04 -7.25
CA ASN A 40 -13.25 41.10 -8.18
C ASN A 40 -12.74 40.92 -9.63
N ASP A 41 -12.48 39.67 -10.05
CA ASP A 41 -12.13 39.33 -11.42
C ASP A 41 -13.42 39.13 -12.27
N PRO A 42 -13.68 40.02 -13.23
CA PRO A 42 -14.91 39.95 -14.04
C PRO A 42 -15.00 38.66 -14.86
N LYS A 43 -13.87 38.07 -15.29
CA LYS A 43 -13.84 36.82 -16.04
C LYS A 43 -14.26 35.63 -15.17
N LYS A 44 -13.83 35.60 -13.93
CA LYS A 44 -14.21 34.55 -12.97
C LYS A 44 -15.70 34.65 -12.63
N GLN A 45 -16.19 35.86 -12.41
CA GLN A 45 -17.60 36.11 -12.12
C GLN A 45 -18.51 35.69 -13.30
N GLU A 46 -18.11 36.00 -14.54
CA GLU A 46 -18.86 35.59 -15.72
C GLU A 46 -18.91 34.07 -15.87
N ARG A 47 -17.77 33.39 -15.65
CA ARG A 47 -17.71 31.90 -15.68
C ARG A 47 -18.63 31.29 -14.64
N ARG A 48 -18.65 31.83 -13.41
CA ARG A 48 -19.54 31.37 -12.33
C ARG A 48 -21.01 31.52 -12.75
N LYS A 49 -21.40 32.70 -13.22
CA LYS A 49 -22.80 32.94 -13.66
C LYS A 49 -23.23 31.96 -14.73
N ILE A 50 -22.41 31.75 -15.75
CA ILE A 50 -22.75 30.83 -16.84
C ILE A 50 -22.82 29.39 -16.32
N TYR A 51 -21.87 28.97 -15.49
CA TYR A 51 -21.83 27.62 -14.92
C TYR A 51 -23.04 27.34 -14.03
N GLU A 52 -23.39 28.26 -13.13
CA GLU A 52 -24.56 28.15 -12.26
C GLU A 52 -25.86 28.14 -13.04
N SER A 53 -25.98 28.99 -14.07
CA SER A 53 -27.14 28.98 -14.96
C SER A 53 -27.27 27.66 -15.70
N ASN A 54 -26.18 27.08 -16.15
CA ASN A 54 -26.20 25.78 -16.83
C ASN A 54 -26.53 24.62 -15.87
N LEU A 55 -26.07 24.66 -14.62
CA LEU A 55 -26.49 23.70 -13.60
C LEU A 55 -27.99 23.77 -13.31
N GLN A 56 -28.55 24.99 -13.21
CA GLN A 56 -30.00 25.17 -13.05
C GLN A 56 -30.79 24.67 -14.26
N ARG A 57 -30.26 24.87 -15.47
CA ARG A 57 -30.88 24.36 -16.71
C ARG A 57 -30.97 22.84 -16.76
N VAL A 58 -29.98 22.15 -16.19
CA VAL A 58 -30.00 20.69 -16.06
C VAL A 58 -31.04 20.22 -15.02
N GLY A 59 -31.50 21.11 -14.14
CA GLY A 59 -32.52 20.84 -13.14
C GLY A 59 -32.00 20.78 -11.70
N LEU A 60 -30.73 21.07 -11.45
CA LEU A 60 -30.21 21.19 -10.08
C LEU A 60 -30.71 22.47 -9.42
N GLU A 61 -31.01 22.39 -8.16
CA GLU A 61 -31.42 23.53 -7.34
C GLU A 61 -30.23 24.08 -6.58
N LEU A 62 -30.06 25.41 -6.67
CA LEU A 62 -28.92 26.11 -6.10
C LEU A 62 -29.39 27.13 -5.04
N GLU A 63 -28.65 27.23 -3.95
CA GLU A 63 -28.84 28.24 -2.94
C GLU A 63 -27.46 28.82 -2.52
N THR A 64 -27.31 30.14 -2.65
CA THR A 64 -26.04 30.81 -2.30
C THR A 64 -26.12 31.40 -0.90
N GLU A 65 -25.10 31.11 -0.10
CA GLU A 65 -24.85 31.81 1.18
C GLU A 65 -23.90 32.98 0.94
N ASP A 66 -24.29 34.15 1.40
CA ASP A 66 -23.49 35.37 1.26
C ASP A 66 -22.28 35.34 2.22
N LYS A 67 -21.21 35.99 1.85
CA LYS A 67 -20.02 36.19 2.67
C LYS A 67 -20.31 36.83 4.05
N SER A 68 -21.37 37.61 4.15
CA SER A 68 -21.80 38.22 5.41
C SER A 68 -22.29 37.22 6.47
N GLU A 69 -22.73 36.03 6.01
CA GLU A 69 -23.17 34.94 6.86
C GLU A 69 -22.04 33.97 7.20
N SER A 70 -20.92 34.05 6.46
CA SER A 70 -19.70 33.34 6.69
C SER A 70 -18.88 33.99 7.80
N GLU A 71 -18.24 33.22 8.64
CA GLU A 71 -17.47 33.69 9.77
C GLU A 71 -16.18 34.42 9.35
N ASP A 72 -15.55 33.99 8.25
CA ASP A 72 -14.36 34.64 7.70
C ASP A 72 -14.69 35.93 6.93
N GLY A 73 -15.98 36.19 6.68
CA GLY A 73 -16.44 37.37 5.97
C GLY A 73 -15.99 37.48 4.49
N LYS A 74 -15.44 36.41 3.93
CA LYS A 74 -14.82 36.39 2.59
C LYS A 74 -15.34 35.30 1.68
N THR A 75 -15.75 34.15 2.22
CA THR A 75 -16.12 32.98 1.44
C THR A 75 -17.63 32.93 1.17
N TYR A 76 -17.99 32.69 -0.07
CA TYR A 76 -19.35 32.35 -0.48
C TYR A 76 -19.50 30.83 -0.58
N PHE A 77 -20.65 30.32 -0.16
CA PHE A 77 -20.99 28.92 -0.28
C PHE A 77 -22.20 28.74 -1.20
N LEU A 78 -22.03 27.92 -2.21
CA LEU A 78 -23.10 27.52 -3.12
C LEU A 78 -23.55 26.09 -2.76
N LYS A 79 -24.77 25.95 -2.25
CA LYS A 79 -25.37 24.67 -1.89
C LYS A 79 -26.11 24.11 -3.08
N ILE A 80 -26.00 22.82 -3.33
CA ILE A 80 -26.61 22.14 -4.47
C ILE A 80 -27.51 21.01 -3.95
N HIS A 81 -28.73 20.96 -4.50
CA HIS A 81 -29.69 19.90 -4.28
C HIS A 81 -30.11 19.27 -5.60
N ALA A 82 -30.17 17.95 -5.66
CA ALA A 82 -30.65 17.21 -6.81
C ALA A 82 -32.11 16.75 -6.56
N PRO A 83 -33.08 17.25 -7.33
CA PRO A 83 -34.47 16.79 -7.26
C PRO A 83 -34.62 15.33 -7.72
N TRP A 84 -35.74 14.73 -7.35
CA TRP A 84 -36.03 13.34 -7.70
C TRP A 84 -35.96 13.02 -9.19
N ASP A 85 -36.50 13.93 -10.03
CA ASP A 85 -36.51 13.73 -11.48
C ASP A 85 -35.10 13.71 -12.10
N VAL A 86 -34.22 14.57 -11.60
CA VAL A 86 -32.80 14.58 -11.99
C VAL A 86 -32.10 13.31 -11.55
N LEU A 87 -32.31 12.91 -10.29
CA LEU A 87 -31.73 11.68 -9.75
C LEU A 87 -32.15 10.46 -10.54
N THR A 88 -33.44 10.29 -10.84
CA THR A 88 -33.94 9.15 -11.61
C THR A 88 -33.45 9.14 -13.05
N THR A 89 -33.37 10.29 -13.70
CA THR A 89 -32.87 10.39 -15.06
C THR A 89 -31.39 10.00 -15.14
N TYR A 90 -30.55 10.51 -14.24
CA TYR A 90 -29.12 10.19 -14.23
C TYR A 90 -28.82 8.80 -13.66
N ALA A 91 -29.66 8.28 -12.75
CA ALA A 91 -29.56 6.90 -12.30
C ALA A 91 -29.79 5.91 -13.45
N ASP A 92 -30.74 6.22 -14.35
CA ASP A 92 -30.98 5.43 -15.56
C ASP A 92 -29.81 5.54 -16.56
N VAL A 93 -29.30 6.75 -16.80
CA VAL A 93 -28.14 6.97 -17.67
C VAL A 93 -26.89 6.23 -17.16
N LEU A 94 -26.64 6.27 -15.85
CA LEU A 94 -25.49 5.65 -15.22
C LEU A 94 -25.70 4.16 -14.90
N LYS A 95 -26.89 3.62 -15.19
CA LYS A 95 -27.25 2.22 -14.87
C LYS A 95 -26.93 1.83 -13.43
N ILE A 96 -27.31 2.69 -12.49
CA ILE A 96 -27.06 2.47 -11.07
C ILE A 96 -27.89 1.26 -10.63
N LYS A 97 -27.24 0.26 -10.00
CA LYS A 97 -27.93 -0.90 -9.45
C LYS A 97 -28.69 -0.51 -8.18
N VAL A 98 -29.93 -0.95 -8.11
CA VAL A 98 -30.85 -0.69 -7.01
C VAL A 98 -31.59 -1.97 -6.61
N PRO A 99 -32.01 -2.09 -5.34
CA PRO A 99 -32.66 -3.29 -4.82
C PRO A 99 -33.97 -3.62 -5.55
N PHE A 100 -34.15 -4.91 -5.81
CA PHE A 100 -35.32 -5.48 -6.44
C PHE A 100 -36.36 -5.87 -5.41
N LYS A 101 -37.67 -5.80 -5.69
CA LYS A 101 -38.74 -6.17 -4.74
C LYS A 101 -38.71 -7.64 -4.33
N VAL A 102 -38.33 -8.49 -5.26
CA VAL A 102 -38.34 -9.93 -5.05
C VAL A 102 -36.97 -10.39 -4.58
N ASN A 103 -36.96 -10.99 -3.41
CA ASN A 103 -35.74 -11.46 -2.76
C ASN A 103 -36.01 -12.83 -2.14
N ASP A 104 -35.21 -13.83 -2.53
CA ASP A 104 -35.19 -15.17 -1.94
C ASP A 104 -33.87 -15.50 -1.23
N ILE A 105 -33.08 -14.49 -0.93
CA ILE A 105 -31.84 -14.65 -0.18
C ILE A 105 -32.18 -14.99 1.28
N PRO A 106 -31.67 -16.11 1.84
CA PRO A 106 -31.89 -16.46 3.21
C PRO A 106 -31.24 -15.44 4.16
N GLU A 107 -31.99 -14.95 5.14
CA GLU A 107 -31.51 -13.97 6.14
C GLU A 107 -30.46 -14.56 7.09
N ASN A 108 -30.44 -15.88 7.27
CA ASN A 108 -29.51 -16.53 8.17
C ASN A 108 -28.19 -16.86 7.50
N ARG A 109 -27.13 -16.13 7.86
CA ARG A 109 -25.74 -16.47 7.54
C ARG A 109 -25.20 -17.36 8.66
N GLU A 110 -25.17 -18.66 8.45
CA GLU A 110 -24.46 -19.58 9.35
C GLU A 110 -22.95 -19.34 9.23
N VAL A 111 -22.34 -18.89 10.30
CA VAL A 111 -20.88 -18.70 10.37
C VAL A 111 -20.31 -19.86 11.17
N PRO A 112 -19.44 -20.68 10.56
CA PRO A 112 -18.80 -21.77 11.28
C PRO A 112 -17.99 -21.20 12.46
N MET A 113 -18.12 -21.84 13.63
CA MET A 113 -17.43 -21.46 14.88
C MET A 113 -17.74 -20.03 15.38
N GLU A 114 -18.97 -19.60 15.27
CA GLU A 114 -19.43 -18.26 15.67
C GLU A 114 -19.03 -17.88 17.11
N TRP A 115 -19.07 -18.83 18.05
CA TRP A 115 -18.71 -18.60 19.46
C TRP A 115 -17.26 -18.10 19.64
N LEU A 116 -16.33 -18.49 18.74
CA LEU A 116 -14.94 -18.07 18.81
C LEU A 116 -14.75 -16.63 18.34
N PHE A 117 -15.51 -16.21 17.34
CA PHE A 117 -15.40 -14.90 16.71
C PHE A 117 -16.34 -13.84 17.29
N THR A 118 -17.32 -14.23 18.11
CA THR A 118 -18.28 -13.31 18.75
C THR A 118 -17.60 -12.11 19.46
N PRO A 119 -16.51 -12.27 20.24
CA PRO A 119 -15.88 -11.14 20.89
C PRO A 119 -15.19 -10.16 19.92
N LEU A 120 -14.86 -10.60 18.71
CA LEU A 120 -14.21 -9.78 17.69
C LEU A 120 -15.20 -9.02 16.81
N ARG A 121 -16.47 -9.46 16.76
CA ARG A 121 -17.51 -8.87 15.92
C ARG A 121 -18.14 -7.63 16.53
N LEU A 122 -18.60 -6.76 15.64
CA LEU A 122 -19.52 -5.68 15.97
C LEU A 122 -20.97 -6.17 15.90
N PRO A 123 -21.94 -5.44 16.50
CA PRO A 123 -23.36 -5.76 16.37
C PRO A 123 -23.80 -5.86 14.90
N ASP A 124 -24.67 -6.81 14.57
CA ASP A 124 -25.10 -7.08 13.19
C ASP A 124 -25.71 -5.86 12.49
N GLY A 125 -26.42 -5.00 13.22
CA GLY A 125 -26.95 -3.76 12.66
C GLY A 125 -25.90 -2.74 12.18
N ILE A 126 -24.64 -2.90 12.63
CA ILE A 126 -23.50 -2.07 12.18
C ILE A 126 -22.75 -2.76 11.05
N MET A 127 -22.57 -4.07 11.15
CA MET A 127 -21.88 -4.87 10.13
C MET A 127 -22.69 -4.97 8.83
N HIS A 128 -24.01 -5.09 8.96
CA HIS A 128 -24.95 -5.20 7.86
C HIS A 128 -26.06 -4.13 8.00
N PRO A 129 -25.76 -2.86 7.69
CA PRO A 129 -26.72 -1.77 7.85
C PRO A 129 -27.89 -1.86 6.87
N GLU A 130 -27.73 -2.61 5.80
CA GLU A 130 -28.75 -2.85 4.78
C GLU A 130 -28.96 -4.37 4.61
N PRO A 131 -30.20 -4.84 4.48
CA PRO A 131 -30.47 -6.24 4.16
C PRO A 131 -29.96 -6.58 2.75
N ASP A 132 -29.60 -7.83 2.54
CA ASP A 132 -29.16 -8.31 1.23
C ASP A 132 -30.38 -8.41 0.30
N TYR A 133 -30.31 -7.71 -0.83
CA TYR A 133 -31.28 -7.79 -1.90
C TYR A 133 -30.58 -8.12 -3.21
N PHE A 134 -31.31 -8.79 -4.10
CA PHE A 134 -30.92 -8.82 -5.49
C PHE A 134 -31.03 -7.42 -6.11
N THR A 135 -30.09 -7.04 -6.91
CA THR A 135 -30.02 -5.72 -7.52
C THR A 135 -30.11 -5.80 -9.03
N SER A 136 -30.69 -4.78 -9.64
CA SER A 136 -30.77 -4.63 -11.09
C SER A 136 -30.44 -3.21 -11.48
N PRO A 137 -29.89 -2.98 -12.70
CA PRO A 137 -29.73 -1.63 -13.22
C PRO A 137 -31.04 -0.87 -13.22
N PHE A 138 -31.01 0.36 -12.70
CA PHE A 138 -32.18 1.22 -12.64
C PHE A 138 -32.71 1.55 -14.04
N ASP A 139 -34.01 1.43 -14.21
CA ASP A 139 -34.72 1.82 -15.43
C ASP A 139 -35.95 2.65 -15.05
N LYS A 140 -35.99 3.89 -15.47
CA LYS A 140 -37.05 4.82 -15.13
C LYS A 140 -38.42 4.33 -15.59
N SER A 141 -38.47 3.54 -16.68
CA SER A 141 -39.73 2.98 -17.22
C SER A 141 -40.30 1.84 -16.39
N LYS A 142 -39.47 1.23 -15.53
CA LYS A 142 -39.80 0.05 -14.73
C LYS A 142 -39.69 0.29 -13.24
N ILE A 143 -40.02 1.49 -12.78
CA ILE A 143 -39.85 1.94 -11.40
C ILE A 143 -40.59 1.06 -10.39
N ASP A 144 -41.70 0.43 -10.79
CA ASP A 144 -42.55 -0.42 -9.95
C ASP A 144 -41.86 -1.76 -9.54
N PHE A 145 -40.78 -2.13 -10.21
CA PHE A 145 -40.01 -3.33 -9.87
C PHE A 145 -39.12 -3.19 -8.67
N PHE A 146 -38.70 -1.95 -8.40
CA PHE A 146 -37.70 -1.66 -7.38
C PHE A 146 -38.36 -1.50 -6.02
N LEU A 147 -37.61 -1.87 -4.98
CA LEU A 147 -38.05 -1.70 -3.59
C LEU A 147 -38.00 -0.20 -3.24
N MET A 148 -39.12 0.48 -3.31
CA MET A 148 -39.20 1.90 -3.04
C MET A 148 -40.14 2.16 -1.86
N ASP A 149 -39.59 2.22 -0.63
CA ASP A 149 -40.35 2.57 0.56
C ASP A 149 -40.58 4.09 0.64
N ASN A 150 -39.53 4.87 0.45
CA ASN A 150 -39.56 6.34 0.45
C ASN A 150 -38.67 6.90 -0.66
N ARG A 151 -39.16 7.92 -1.36
CA ARG A 151 -38.37 8.61 -2.42
C ARG A 151 -37.12 9.30 -1.90
N GLU A 152 -37.14 9.82 -0.68
CA GLU A 152 -36.01 10.55 -0.09
C GLU A 152 -34.85 9.64 0.31
N THR A 153 -35.15 8.40 0.71
CA THR A 153 -34.17 7.42 1.17
C THR A 153 -33.76 6.42 0.12
N PHE A 154 -34.44 6.39 -1.02
CA PHE A 154 -34.21 5.44 -2.10
C PHE A 154 -32.78 5.48 -2.63
N PHE A 155 -32.26 6.69 -2.88
CA PHE A 155 -30.85 6.89 -3.24
C PHE A 155 -30.05 7.26 -1.98
N PRO A 156 -29.04 6.45 -1.60
CA PRO A 156 -28.18 6.80 -0.49
C PRO A 156 -27.36 8.07 -0.78
N PRO A 157 -26.93 8.80 0.26
CA PRO A 157 -26.19 10.06 0.07
C PRO A 157 -24.95 9.94 -0.81
N SER A 158 -24.24 8.82 -0.74
CA SER A 158 -23.10 8.54 -1.61
C SER A 158 -23.48 8.48 -3.11
N THR A 159 -24.59 7.85 -3.43
CA THR A 159 -25.11 7.79 -4.80
C THR A 159 -25.56 9.18 -5.28
N ARG A 160 -26.26 9.94 -4.44
CA ARG A 160 -26.67 11.32 -4.75
C ARG A 160 -25.46 12.21 -5.02
N ASN A 161 -24.44 12.17 -4.19
CA ASN A 161 -23.20 12.92 -4.36
C ASN A 161 -22.48 12.56 -5.66
N ARG A 162 -22.47 11.28 -6.01
CA ARG A 162 -21.86 10.80 -7.26
C ARG A 162 -22.61 11.30 -8.49
N ILE A 163 -23.93 11.28 -8.48
CA ILE A 163 -24.76 11.82 -9.56
C ILE A 163 -24.53 13.32 -9.73
N VAL A 164 -24.56 14.09 -8.65
CA VAL A 164 -24.31 15.53 -8.69
C VAL A 164 -22.91 15.85 -9.21
N TYR A 165 -21.90 15.13 -8.74
CA TYR A 165 -20.54 15.29 -9.22
C TYR A 165 -20.39 14.96 -10.71
N TYR A 166 -21.08 13.92 -11.19
CA TYR A 166 -21.12 13.56 -12.61
C TYR A 166 -21.69 14.70 -13.45
N ILE A 167 -22.79 15.29 -13.01
CA ILE A 167 -23.40 16.44 -13.67
C ILE A 167 -22.44 17.63 -13.69
N MET A 168 -21.85 17.97 -12.54
CA MET A 168 -20.90 19.08 -12.42
C MET A 168 -19.65 18.89 -13.28
N SER A 169 -19.19 17.66 -13.43
CA SER A 169 -18.01 17.34 -14.24
C SER A 169 -18.25 17.51 -15.74
N ARG A 170 -19.50 17.49 -16.19
CA ARG A 170 -19.87 17.60 -17.61
C ARG A 170 -20.52 18.93 -17.97
N CYS A 171 -20.89 19.74 -17.02
CA CYS A 171 -21.50 21.01 -17.24
C CYS A 171 -20.51 22.04 -17.83
N SER A 172 -20.91 22.74 -18.89
CA SER A 172 -20.10 23.78 -19.52
C SER A 172 -20.13 25.09 -18.72
N TYR A 173 -19.05 25.84 -18.73
CA TYR A 173 -18.93 27.17 -18.12
C TYR A 173 -18.72 28.30 -19.15
N TYR A 174 -19.05 28.03 -20.43
CA TYR A 174 -19.06 29.02 -21.52
C TYR A 174 -20.44 29.07 -22.17
N LYS A 175 -20.78 30.21 -22.75
CA LYS A 175 -21.94 30.34 -23.62
C LYS A 175 -21.76 29.46 -24.83
N GLU A 176 -22.86 28.86 -25.31
CA GLU A 176 -22.89 27.96 -26.45
C GLU A 176 -22.43 28.67 -27.75
N ASP A 177 -21.15 28.82 -27.95
CA ASP A 177 -20.53 29.02 -29.24
C ASP A 177 -19.95 27.66 -29.69
N HIS A 178 -20.36 27.24 -30.90
CA HIS A 178 -20.05 25.96 -31.50
C HIS A 178 -18.54 25.58 -31.57
N LEU A 179 -17.66 26.50 -31.23
CA LEU A 179 -16.20 26.34 -31.27
C LEU A 179 -15.53 25.87 -29.96
N CYS A 180 -16.23 25.86 -28.83
CA CYS A 180 -15.64 25.59 -27.54
C CYS A 180 -16.30 24.40 -26.82
N LYS A 181 -16.40 23.23 -27.47
CA LYS A 181 -16.89 21.99 -26.86
C LYS A 181 -16.08 21.52 -25.66
N ASP A 182 -14.86 22.04 -25.47
CA ASP A 182 -13.89 21.49 -24.56
C ASP A 182 -13.83 22.18 -23.19
N LYS A 183 -14.65 23.22 -22.94
CA LYS A 183 -14.61 23.98 -21.69
C LYS A 183 -15.69 23.53 -20.71
N LYS A 184 -15.48 22.33 -20.11
CA LYS A 184 -16.43 21.67 -19.22
C LYS A 184 -15.79 21.31 -17.90
N GLY A 185 -16.61 21.26 -16.87
CA GLY A 185 -16.30 20.56 -15.62
C GLY A 185 -15.78 21.43 -14.49
N ILE A 186 -16.19 21.01 -13.29
CA ILE A 186 -15.83 21.66 -12.02
C ILE A 186 -14.31 21.62 -11.75
N LYS A 187 -13.60 20.58 -12.16
CA LYS A 187 -12.16 20.45 -11.96
C LYS A 187 -11.36 21.57 -12.63
N ARG A 188 -11.74 21.96 -13.83
CA ARG A 188 -11.12 23.12 -14.51
C ARG A 188 -11.39 24.43 -13.79
N LEU A 189 -12.59 24.59 -13.25
CA LEU A 189 -12.95 25.77 -12.48
C LEU A 189 -12.19 25.84 -11.16
N LEU A 190 -11.93 24.71 -10.52
CA LEU A 190 -11.07 24.64 -9.35
C LEU A 190 -9.61 24.95 -9.69
N ASN A 191 -9.09 24.38 -10.77
CA ASN A 191 -7.71 24.64 -11.22
C ASN A 191 -7.48 26.08 -11.65
N ASN A 192 -8.50 26.73 -12.25
CA ASN A 192 -8.44 28.13 -12.66
C ASN A 192 -8.62 29.13 -11.49
N GLY A 193 -8.90 28.62 -10.29
CA GLY A 193 -9.19 29.46 -9.13
C GLY A 193 -10.54 30.21 -9.21
N THR A 194 -11.47 29.78 -10.11
CA THR A 194 -12.83 30.31 -10.16
C THR A 194 -13.62 29.88 -8.93
N TYR A 195 -13.45 28.65 -8.50
CA TYR A 195 -13.90 28.09 -7.23
C TYR A 195 -12.70 27.64 -6.40
N THR A 196 -12.80 27.74 -5.08
CA THR A 196 -11.73 27.36 -4.16
C THR A 196 -11.86 25.91 -3.71
N ALA A 197 -13.09 25.42 -3.51
CA ALA A 197 -13.35 24.06 -3.06
C ALA A 197 -14.70 23.56 -3.58
N ALA A 198 -14.83 22.25 -3.77
CA ALA A 198 -16.08 21.57 -4.08
C ALA A 198 -16.07 20.22 -3.37
N PHE A 199 -17.06 19.99 -2.50
CA PHE A 199 -17.11 18.79 -1.66
C PHE A 199 -18.53 18.44 -1.25
N PRO A 200 -18.86 17.16 -1.04
CA PRO A 200 -20.07 16.75 -0.37
C PRO A 200 -19.95 16.94 1.15
N LEU A 201 -21.06 17.18 1.83
CA LEU A 201 -21.09 17.34 3.26
C LEU A 201 -21.06 16.01 3.99
N HIS A 202 -20.44 16.02 5.15
CA HIS A 202 -20.63 14.99 6.16
C HIS A 202 -22.06 15.08 6.74
N ASP A 203 -22.63 13.95 7.11
CA ASP A 203 -24.02 13.90 7.63
C ASP A 203 -24.18 14.49 9.04
N CYS A 204 -23.11 14.44 9.86
CA CYS A 204 -23.12 14.98 11.22
C CYS A 204 -21.72 15.30 11.74
N ARG A 205 -21.65 15.82 12.95
CA ARG A 205 -20.41 15.94 13.73
C ARG A 205 -20.00 14.57 14.25
N TYR A 206 -18.70 14.30 14.31
CA TYR A 206 -18.21 12.97 14.76
C TYR A 206 -18.25 12.79 16.28
N TRP A 207 -18.30 13.87 17.08
CA TRP A 207 -18.21 13.80 18.56
C TRP A 207 -19.53 13.93 19.28
N THR A 208 -20.56 14.47 18.65
CA THR A 208 -21.83 14.78 19.31
C THR A 208 -22.96 13.97 18.70
N ARG A 209 -23.67 13.22 19.55
CA ARG A 209 -24.95 12.61 19.13
C ARG A 209 -25.98 13.73 19.02
N SER A 210 -26.60 13.89 17.86
CA SER A 210 -27.70 14.84 17.71
C SER A 210 -28.84 14.43 18.65
N LYS A 211 -29.25 15.33 19.52
CA LYS A 211 -30.35 15.07 20.47
C LYS A 211 -31.72 14.91 19.78
N ASP A 212 -31.83 15.44 18.57
CA ASP A 212 -33.08 15.50 17.82
C ASP A 212 -33.25 14.35 16.81
N GLN A 213 -32.23 13.53 16.58
CA GLN A 213 -32.30 12.39 15.69
C GLN A 213 -32.50 11.09 16.45
N LYS A 214 -33.59 10.40 16.18
CA LYS A 214 -33.90 9.06 16.73
C LYS A 214 -32.94 7.97 16.20
N CYS A 215 -32.22 8.23 15.11
CA CYS A 215 -31.25 7.33 14.51
C CYS A 215 -29.84 7.87 14.70
N GLU A 216 -28.89 7.00 15.04
CA GLU A 216 -27.45 7.36 15.05
C GLU A 216 -27.02 7.69 13.60
N SER A 217 -26.31 8.81 13.43
CA SER A 217 -25.75 9.16 12.13
C SER A 217 -24.58 8.24 11.76
N GLU A 218 -24.37 7.99 10.48
CA GLU A 218 -23.37 7.05 9.98
C GLU A 218 -21.94 7.49 10.36
N ARG A 219 -21.62 8.78 10.29
CA ARG A 219 -20.29 9.30 10.69
C ARG A 219 -20.01 9.07 12.17
N TYR A 220 -20.97 9.35 13.03
CA TYR A 220 -20.84 9.12 14.47
C TYR A 220 -20.67 7.63 14.79
N THR A 221 -21.42 6.77 14.13
CA THR A 221 -21.32 5.31 14.26
C THR A 221 -19.96 4.81 13.82
N LEU A 222 -19.45 5.30 12.69
CA LEU A 222 -18.10 4.99 12.21
C LEU A 222 -17.02 5.47 13.19
N TYR A 223 -17.14 6.69 13.70
CA TYR A 223 -16.20 7.20 14.68
C TYR A 223 -16.21 6.35 15.97
N LYS A 224 -17.40 6.01 16.47
CA LYS A 224 -17.57 5.27 17.72
C LYS A 224 -17.07 3.82 17.63
N HIS A 225 -17.32 3.14 16.51
CA HIS A 225 -17.09 1.70 16.39
C HIS A 225 -15.89 1.32 15.51
N TRP A 226 -15.39 2.21 14.68
CA TRP A 226 -14.31 1.95 13.78
C TRP A 226 -13.06 2.79 14.04
N ALA A 227 -13.20 4.10 14.24
CA ALA A 227 -12.07 5.02 14.37
C ALA A 227 -11.43 5.08 15.78
N LYS A 228 -12.04 4.48 16.80
CA LYS A 228 -11.47 4.45 18.15
C LYS A 228 -10.31 3.47 18.24
N PHE A 229 -9.16 3.95 18.69
CA PHE A 229 -7.94 3.19 18.82
C PHE A 229 -8.07 1.93 19.70
N PHE A 230 -8.75 2.03 20.83
CA PHE A 230 -8.92 0.89 21.77
C PHE A 230 -9.78 -0.26 21.23
N LEU A 231 -10.42 -0.09 20.09
CA LEU A 231 -11.17 -1.15 19.40
C LEU A 231 -10.34 -1.89 18.35
N PHE A 232 -9.01 -1.88 18.48
CA PHE A 232 -8.09 -2.48 17.51
C PHE A 232 -8.34 -3.98 17.25
N TYR A 233 -8.93 -4.69 18.21
CA TYR A 233 -9.29 -6.11 18.12
C TYR A 233 -10.64 -6.38 17.42
N LYS A 234 -11.46 -5.34 17.19
CA LYS A 234 -12.76 -5.49 16.54
C LYS A 234 -12.66 -5.50 15.02
N GLU A 235 -13.52 -6.27 14.40
CA GLU A 235 -13.68 -6.33 12.95
C GLU A 235 -14.14 -4.97 12.38
N GLN A 236 -13.73 -4.65 11.15
CA GLN A 236 -14.11 -3.41 10.51
C GLN A 236 -15.53 -3.50 9.92
N PRO A 237 -16.37 -2.45 10.05
CA PRO A 237 -17.69 -2.41 9.43
C PRO A 237 -17.60 -2.04 7.94
N LEU A 238 -17.11 -2.95 7.09
CA LEU A 238 -16.82 -2.69 5.68
C LEU A 238 -18.04 -2.22 4.89
N ASN A 239 -19.22 -2.78 5.14
CA ASN A 239 -20.44 -2.38 4.46
C ASN A 239 -20.87 -0.96 4.80
N LEU A 240 -20.68 -0.54 6.05
CA LEU A 240 -20.96 0.83 6.47
C LEU A 240 -19.94 1.82 5.88
N ILE A 241 -18.65 1.43 5.82
CA ILE A 241 -17.58 2.22 5.18
C ILE A 241 -17.90 2.43 3.70
N ARG A 242 -18.25 1.35 2.98
CA ARG A 242 -18.67 1.43 1.58
C ARG A 242 -19.87 2.35 1.38
N LYS A 243 -20.89 2.19 2.21
CA LYS A 243 -22.11 2.99 2.14
C LYS A 243 -21.83 4.49 2.32
N TYR A 244 -20.91 4.82 3.21
CA TYR A 244 -20.60 6.21 3.55
C TYR A 244 -19.55 6.85 2.62
N TYR A 245 -18.45 6.15 2.32
CA TYR A 245 -17.32 6.69 1.55
C TYR A 245 -17.27 6.22 0.09
N GLY A 246 -17.97 5.16 -0.25
CA GLY A 246 -17.94 4.55 -1.58
C GLY A 246 -17.09 3.29 -1.66
N GLU A 247 -17.19 2.60 -2.79
CA GLU A 247 -16.57 1.29 -3.00
C GLU A 247 -15.04 1.38 -3.08
N LYS A 248 -14.47 2.41 -3.66
CA LYS A 248 -13.00 2.57 -3.80
C LYS A 248 -12.28 2.57 -2.45
N ILE A 249 -12.81 3.33 -1.50
CA ILE A 249 -12.27 3.39 -0.14
C ILE A 249 -12.59 2.11 0.62
N GLY A 250 -13.78 1.54 0.41
CA GLY A 250 -14.18 0.26 0.97
C GLY A 250 -13.25 -0.89 0.58
N VAL A 251 -12.83 -0.97 -0.68
CA VAL A 251 -11.86 -1.97 -1.17
C VAL A 251 -10.49 -1.79 -0.51
N TYR A 252 -10.03 -0.56 -0.34
CA TYR A 252 -8.77 -0.29 0.35
C TYR A 252 -8.78 -0.85 1.78
N PHE A 253 -9.80 -0.53 2.57
CA PHE A 253 -9.91 -1.01 3.95
C PHE A 253 -10.16 -2.52 4.03
N ALA A 254 -10.88 -3.10 3.08
CA ALA A 254 -11.04 -4.54 2.98
C ALA A 254 -9.70 -5.24 2.72
N TRP A 255 -8.90 -4.71 1.79
CA TRP A 255 -7.57 -5.23 1.51
C TRP A 255 -6.62 -5.09 2.69
N LEU A 256 -6.58 -3.92 3.32
CA LEU A 256 -5.74 -3.67 4.49
C LEU A 256 -6.11 -4.58 5.67
N GLY A 257 -7.41 -4.75 5.93
CA GLY A 257 -7.90 -5.67 6.94
C GLY A 257 -7.54 -7.12 6.66
N PHE A 258 -7.69 -7.58 5.43
CA PHE A 258 -7.30 -8.91 4.99
C PHE A 258 -5.78 -9.13 5.09
N TYR A 259 -4.99 -8.16 4.67
CA TYR A 259 -3.53 -8.19 4.79
C TYR A 259 -3.11 -8.31 6.27
N THR A 260 -3.72 -7.56 7.16
CA THR A 260 -3.45 -7.63 8.61
C THR A 260 -3.84 -8.99 9.19
N GLU A 261 -4.97 -9.55 8.78
CA GLU A 261 -5.42 -10.89 9.18
C GLU A 261 -4.43 -11.98 8.75
N MET A 262 -3.98 -11.93 7.49
CA MET A 262 -3.00 -12.90 6.98
C MET A 262 -1.62 -12.73 7.62
N LEU A 263 -1.22 -11.50 7.94
CA LEU A 263 0.03 -11.22 8.66
C LEU A 263 0.07 -11.85 10.05
N PHE A 264 -1.06 -12.02 10.71
CA PHE A 264 -1.12 -12.66 12.01
C PHE A 264 -0.52 -14.08 11.97
N TRP A 265 -0.86 -14.86 10.95
CA TRP A 265 -0.32 -16.22 10.78
C TRP A 265 1.17 -16.21 10.47
N ALA A 266 1.63 -15.30 9.61
CA ALA A 266 3.04 -15.14 9.32
C ALA A 266 3.84 -14.70 10.56
N ALA A 267 3.31 -13.76 11.34
CA ALA A 267 3.90 -13.29 12.58
C ALA A 267 4.01 -14.40 13.64
N LEU A 268 2.97 -15.22 13.76
CA LEU A 268 2.96 -16.35 14.70
C LEU A 268 4.06 -17.36 14.37
N VAL A 269 4.18 -17.76 13.09
CA VAL A 269 5.22 -18.71 12.66
C VAL A 269 6.61 -18.08 12.80
N GLY A 270 6.77 -16.80 12.45
CA GLY A 270 8.03 -16.07 12.63
C GLY A 270 8.47 -15.98 14.09
N LEU A 271 7.52 -15.73 15.01
CA LEU A 271 7.79 -15.72 16.44
C LEU A 271 8.21 -17.09 16.95
N ILE A 272 7.57 -18.19 16.51
CA ILE A 272 7.95 -19.55 16.86
C ILE A 272 9.37 -19.86 16.38
N CYS A 273 9.72 -19.46 15.15
CA CYS A 273 11.07 -19.64 14.61
C CYS A 273 12.12 -18.85 15.39
N PHE A 274 11.80 -17.64 15.80
CA PHE A 274 12.69 -16.83 16.65
C PHE A 274 12.88 -17.45 18.05
N LEU A 275 11.80 -17.92 18.67
CA LEU A 275 11.86 -18.60 19.97
C LEU A 275 12.67 -19.90 19.89
N TYR A 276 12.59 -20.64 18.79
CA TYR A 276 13.46 -21.78 18.56
C TYR A 276 14.94 -21.37 18.58
N GLY A 277 15.30 -20.27 17.90
CA GLY A 277 16.65 -19.71 17.96
C GLY A 277 17.10 -19.36 19.38
N VAL A 278 16.21 -18.79 20.20
CA VAL A 278 16.49 -18.47 21.62
C VAL A 278 16.64 -19.72 22.45
N MET A 279 15.79 -20.76 22.26
CA MET A 279 15.88 -22.01 23.01
C MET A 279 17.16 -22.80 22.71
N THR A 280 17.60 -22.74 21.45
CA THR A 280 18.83 -23.44 21.02
C THR A 280 20.09 -22.58 21.17
N TYR A 281 19.99 -21.40 21.76
CA TYR A 281 21.09 -20.45 21.95
C TYR A 281 22.33 -21.09 22.60
N ASN A 282 22.15 -21.81 23.71
CA ASN A 282 23.22 -22.45 24.44
C ASN A 282 23.70 -23.81 23.84
N GLN A 283 22.99 -24.33 22.84
CA GLN A 283 23.32 -25.62 22.20
C GLN A 283 24.14 -25.45 20.91
N ASN A 284 24.49 -24.23 20.56
CA ASN A 284 25.18 -23.88 19.34
C ASN A 284 26.69 -24.20 19.43
N GLU A 285 27.10 -25.31 18.83
CA GLU A 285 28.49 -25.85 18.93
C GLU A 285 29.52 -24.90 18.30
N TRP A 286 29.24 -24.31 17.13
CA TRP A 286 30.23 -23.42 16.47
C TRP A 286 30.45 -22.13 17.25
N SER A 287 29.44 -21.57 17.90
CA SER A 287 29.62 -20.41 18.78
C SER A 287 30.35 -20.78 20.05
N GLN A 288 30.14 -21.98 20.60
CA GLN A 288 30.93 -22.47 21.71
C GLN A 288 32.40 -22.63 21.33
N GLU A 289 32.71 -23.12 20.14
CA GLU A 289 34.09 -23.19 19.63
C GLU A 289 34.73 -21.79 19.49
N ILE A 290 34.00 -20.81 18.97
CA ILE A 290 34.52 -19.44 18.86
C ILE A 290 34.76 -18.82 20.23
N CYS A 291 33.89 -19.08 21.19
CA CYS A 291 33.98 -18.51 22.53
C CYS A 291 34.97 -19.26 23.44
N ASN A 292 35.45 -20.43 23.03
CA ASN A 292 36.39 -21.23 23.80
C ASN A 292 37.81 -20.69 23.66
N ASP A 293 38.46 -20.33 24.76
CA ASP A 293 39.82 -19.81 24.77
C ASP A 293 40.86 -20.81 24.22
N THR A 294 40.57 -22.10 24.25
CA THR A 294 41.47 -23.16 23.73
C THR A 294 41.40 -23.31 22.23
N ILE A 295 40.27 -22.90 21.58
CA ILE A 295 40.07 -23.00 20.16
C ILE A 295 40.01 -21.60 19.54
N GLY A 296 38.98 -20.81 19.82
CA GLY A 296 38.80 -19.47 19.29
C GLY A 296 39.84 -18.45 19.79
N GLY A 297 40.30 -18.60 21.05
CA GLY A 297 41.33 -17.75 21.66
C GLY A 297 42.74 -17.97 21.10
N GLN A 298 42.99 -19.10 20.45
CA GLN A 298 44.27 -19.41 19.80
C GLN A 298 44.30 -19.08 18.30
N ILE A 299 43.19 -18.86 17.69
CA ILE A 299 43.09 -18.52 16.28
C ILE A 299 43.33 -17.02 16.06
N VAL A 300 44.41 -16.69 15.34
CA VAL A 300 44.74 -15.32 14.95
C VAL A 300 44.19 -15.07 13.56
N MET A 301 43.37 -14.03 13.44
CA MET A 301 42.72 -13.62 12.20
C MET A 301 43.54 -12.54 11.49
N CYS A 302 43.53 -12.57 10.16
CA CYS A 302 44.19 -11.56 9.35
C CYS A 302 43.50 -10.20 9.50
N PRO A 303 44.21 -9.07 9.30
CA PRO A 303 43.66 -7.73 9.43
C PRO A 303 42.47 -7.48 8.50
N LEU A 304 41.44 -6.83 9.00
CA LEU A 304 40.21 -6.50 8.24
C LEU A 304 40.34 -5.24 7.37
N CYS A 305 41.35 -4.41 7.59
CA CYS A 305 41.66 -3.25 6.76
C CYS A 305 43.17 -3.06 6.61
N ASP A 306 43.57 -2.26 5.61
CA ASP A 306 44.97 -1.99 5.33
C ASP A 306 45.55 -1.00 6.37
N LYS A 307 46.76 -1.25 6.84
CA LYS A 307 47.60 -0.42 7.74
C LYS A 307 47.00 -0.06 9.10
N LYS A 308 45.71 0.30 9.15
CA LYS A 308 45.04 0.82 10.36
C LYS A 308 44.38 -0.23 11.23
N CYS A 309 44.22 -1.47 10.76
CA CYS A 309 43.67 -2.60 11.51
C CYS A 309 44.80 -3.58 11.87
N GLY A 310 44.87 -3.96 13.12
CA GLY A 310 45.82 -4.99 13.59
C GLY A 310 45.25 -6.40 13.45
N TYR A 311 46.11 -7.37 13.79
CA TYR A 311 45.67 -8.78 13.95
C TYR A 311 44.74 -8.89 15.16
N TRP A 312 43.78 -9.79 15.07
CA TRP A 312 42.78 -9.97 16.08
C TRP A 312 42.51 -11.46 16.36
N LYS A 313 41.98 -11.79 17.51
CA LYS A 313 41.62 -13.15 17.89
C LYS A 313 40.15 -13.43 17.54
N LEU A 314 39.85 -14.64 17.06
CA LEU A 314 38.48 -15.05 16.73
C LEU A 314 37.53 -14.97 17.93
N SER A 315 38.03 -15.20 19.15
CA SER A 315 37.21 -15.11 20.37
C SER A 315 36.62 -13.73 20.64
N SER A 316 37.15 -12.66 20.02
CA SER A 316 36.58 -11.30 20.13
C SER A 316 35.19 -11.17 19.45
N THR A 317 34.84 -12.08 18.54
CA THR A 317 33.53 -12.11 17.84
C THR A 317 32.54 -13.07 18.49
N CYS A 318 32.80 -13.55 19.72
CA CYS A 318 31.91 -14.46 20.43
C CYS A 318 30.47 -13.94 20.53
N ASN A 319 30.26 -12.70 20.95
CA ASN A 319 28.94 -12.11 21.09
C ASN A 319 28.21 -11.98 19.72
N SER A 320 28.94 -11.57 18.68
CA SER A 320 28.37 -11.48 17.33
C SER A 320 27.94 -12.86 16.80
N SER A 321 28.70 -13.90 17.10
CA SER A 321 28.35 -15.27 16.72
C SER A 321 27.08 -15.77 17.41
N TRP A 322 26.93 -15.52 18.70
CA TRP A 322 25.72 -15.86 19.45
C TRP A 322 24.50 -15.08 18.93
N GLN A 323 24.63 -13.79 18.65
CA GLN A 323 23.56 -12.99 18.08
C GLN A 323 23.18 -13.47 16.68
N SER A 324 24.16 -13.86 15.86
CA SER A 324 23.92 -14.40 14.53
C SER A 324 23.11 -15.70 14.57
N HIS A 325 23.30 -16.55 15.57
CA HIS A 325 22.52 -17.78 15.72
C HIS A 325 21.01 -17.54 15.89
N LEU A 326 20.59 -16.43 16.48
CA LEU A 326 19.18 -16.09 16.64
C LEU A 326 18.46 -15.94 15.28
N PHE A 327 19.18 -15.51 14.26
CA PHE A 327 18.64 -15.22 12.93
C PHE A 327 19.09 -16.25 11.87
N ASP A 328 20.19 -16.95 12.08
CA ASP A 328 20.74 -17.94 11.15
C ASP A 328 20.74 -19.34 11.74
N ASN A 329 19.59 -20.00 11.69
CA ASN A 329 19.38 -21.36 12.19
C ASN A 329 18.47 -22.15 11.22
N VAL A 330 18.25 -23.45 11.51
CA VAL A 330 17.42 -24.33 10.68
C VAL A 330 15.98 -23.81 10.56
N ALA A 331 15.44 -23.23 11.64
CA ALA A 331 14.08 -22.69 11.63
C ALA A 331 13.93 -21.53 10.65
N THR A 332 14.97 -20.74 10.42
CA THR A 332 14.96 -19.63 9.47
C THR A 332 14.79 -20.10 8.03
N VAL A 333 15.44 -21.20 7.66
CA VAL A 333 15.28 -21.83 6.33
C VAL A 333 13.85 -22.33 6.14
N PHE A 334 13.32 -23.03 7.15
CA PHE A 334 11.91 -23.45 7.16
C PHE A 334 10.97 -22.26 7.02
N PHE A 335 11.24 -21.16 7.72
CA PHE A 335 10.44 -19.95 7.66
C PHE A 335 10.49 -19.29 6.26
N ALA A 336 11.64 -19.31 5.59
CA ALA A 336 11.75 -18.81 4.22
C ALA A 336 10.86 -19.59 3.23
N ILE A 337 10.84 -20.93 3.36
CA ILE A 337 9.97 -21.79 2.55
C ILE A 337 8.48 -21.52 2.87
N PHE A 338 8.15 -21.44 4.16
CA PHE A 338 6.81 -21.13 4.62
C PHE A 338 6.32 -19.79 4.05
N MET A 339 7.15 -18.75 4.07
CA MET A 339 6.78 -17.44 3.55
C MET A 339 6.56 -17.44 2.03
N GLY A 340 7.29 -18.24 1.29
CA GLY A 340 7.02 -18.43 -0.15
C GLY A 340 5.63 -19.03 -0.41
N ILE A 341 5.20 -19.98 0.41
CA ILE A 341 3.84 -20.55 0.37
C ILE A 341 2.81 -19.53 0.86
N TRP A 342 3.08 -18.86 1.96
CA TRP A 342 2.21 -17.84 2.54
C TRP A 342 1.87 -16.70 1.56
N VAL A 343 2.88 -16.18 0.83
CA VAL A 343 2.67 -15.15 -0.17
C VAL A 343 1.72 -15.63 -1.27
N THR A 344 1.86 -16.88 -1.70
CA THR A 344 0.96 -17.46 -2.69
C THR A 344 -0.46 -17.57 -2.18
N LEU A 345 -0.63 -18.11 -0.96
CA LEU A 345 -1.94 -18.23 -0.30
C LEU A 345 -2.59 -16.85 -0.09
N PHE A 346 -1.79 -15.86 0.32
CA PHE A 346 -2.26 -14.48 0.49
C PHE A 346 -2.87 -13.93 -0.80
N LEU A 347 -2.17 -14.06 -1.93
CA LEU A 347 -2.64 -13.56 -3.22
C LEU A 347 -3.88 -14.30 -3.72
N GLU A 348 -3.92 -15.63 -3.63
CA GLU A 348 -5.07 -16.42 -4.10
C GLU A 348 -6.31 -16.23 -3.20
N PHE A 349 -6.15 -16.18 -1.90
CA PHE A 349 -7.26 -15.89 -0.99
C PHE A 349 -7.77 -14.46 -1.12
N TRP A 350 -6.88 -13.50 -1.42
CA TRP A 350 -7.32 -12.14 -1.71
C TRP A 350 -8.18 -12.09 -2.98
N LYS A 351 -7.79 -12.72 -4.07
CA LYS A 351 -8.62 -12.79 -5.29
C LYS A 351 -10.01 -13.35 -4.98
N ARG A 352 -10.04 -14.42 -4.19
CA ARG A 352 -11.30 -15.05 -3.76
C ARG A 352 -12.15 -14.13 -2.88
N ARG A 353 -11.53 -13.39 -1.95
CA ARG A 353 -12.20 -12.40 -1.11
C ARG A 353 -12.71 -11.23 -1.94
N GLN A 354 -11.90 -10.74 -2.86
CA GLN A 354 -12.27 -9.68 -3.79
C GLN A 354 -13.49 -10.06 -4.64
N ALA A 355 -13.50 -11.26 -5.23
CA ALA A 355 -14.65 -11.73 -6.01
C ALA A 355 -15.96 -11.79 -5.19
N ARG A 356 -15.87 -12.13 -3.91
CA ARG A 356 -17.02 -12.06 -3.00
C ARG A 356 -17.48 -10.62 -2.76
N LEU A 357 -16.55 -9.71 -2.50
CA LEU A 357 -16.85 -8.29 -2.33
C LEU A 357 -17.43 -7.65 -3.60
N GLU A 358 -16.91 -8.02 -4.77
CA GLU A 358 -17.47 -7.60 -6.07
C GLU A 358 -18.95 -7.97 -6.22
N TYR A 359 -19.31 -9.18 -5.80
CA TYR A 359 -20.70 -9.61 -5.79
C TYR A 359 -21.55 -8.87 -4.73
N GLU A 360 -21.08 -8.82 -3.48
CA GLU A 360 -21.80 -8.17 -2.37
C GLU A 360 -22.01 -6.67 -2.58
N TRP A 361 -21.13 -6.03 -3.32
CA TRP A 361 -21.16 -4.57 -3.59
C TRP A 361 -21.66 -4.20 -4.98
N ASP A 362 -22.26 -5.15 -5.71
CA ASP A 362 -22.85 -4.93 -7.04
C ASP A 362 -21.86 -4.42 -8.10
N LEU A 363 -20.63 -4.92 -8.07
CA LEU A 363 -19.56 -4.51 -8.97
C LEU A 363 -19.27 -5.53 -10.08
N VAL A 364 -20.00 -6.66 -10.15
CA VAL A 364 -19.70 -7.78 -11.06
C VAL A 364 -19.73 -7.34 -12.54
N ASP A 365 -20.63 -6.44 -12.90
CA ASP A 365 -20.76 -5.93 -14.28
C ASP A 365 -20.13 -4.54 -14.45
N PHE A 366 -19.34 -4.11 -13.47
CA PHE A 366 -18.64 -2.82 -13.52
C PHE A 366 -17.39 -2.95 -14.38
N GLU A 367 -17.42 -2.31 -15.56
CA GLU A 367 -16.25 -2.20 -16.41
C GLU A 367 -15.54 -0.87 -16.13
N GLU A 368 -14.25 -0.92 -15.86
CA GLU A 368 -13.42 0.28 -15.71
C GLU A 368 -13.42 1.12 -16.98
N GLU A 369 -13.71 0.51 -18.12
CA GLU A 369 -13.84 1.18 -19.42
C GLU A 369 -14.94 2.23 -19.46
N GLU A 370 -16.02 2.08 -18.69
CA GLU A 370 -17.04 3.13 -18.58
C GLU A 370 -16.50 4.42 -17.96
N GLN A 371 -15.49 4.34 -17.09
CA GLN A 371 -14.78 5.51 -16.59
C GLN A 371 -13.78 6.09 -17.60
N GLN A 372 -13.33 5.31 -18.56
CA GLN A 372 -12.39 5.76 -19.60
C GLN A 372 -13.01 6.74 -20.60
N LEU A 373 -14.32 6.87 -20.64
CA LEU A 373 -15.01 7.83 -21.48
C LEU A 373 -14.79 9.29 -21.04
N GLN A 374 -14.28 9.52 -19.82
CA GLN A 374 -13.95 10.87 -19.36
C GLN A 374 -12.47 11.19 -19.64
N LEU A 375 -12.25 11.99 -20.67
CA LEU A 375 -10.93 12.52 -20.99
C LEU A 375 -10.47 13.51 -19.91
N ARG A 376 -9.18 13.49 -19.62
CA ARG A 376 -8.59 14.49 -18.73
C ARG A 376 -8.63 15.89 -19.39
N PRO A 377 -9.00 16.94 -18.64
CA PRO A 377 -8.99 18.30 -19.18
C PRO A 377 -7.63 18.75 -19.72
N GLU A 378 -6.54 18.30 -19.08
CA GLU A 378 -5.19 18.61 -19.52
C GLU A 378 -4.82 17.95 -20.85
N TYR A 379 -5.34 16.74 -21.08
CA TYR A 379 -5.19 16.05 -22.37
C TYR A 379 -5.94 16.79 -23.49
N GLU A 380 -7.19 17.12 -23.26
CA GLU A 380 -7.99 17.86 -24.24
C GLU A 380 -7.40 19.23 -24.58
N SER A 381 -6.84 19.93 -23.59
CA SER A 381 -6.23 21.26 -23.80
C SER A 381 -4.95 21.21 -24.64
N LYS A 382 -4.22 20.09 -24.62
CA LYS A 382 -2.95 19.89 -25.38
C LYS A 382 -3.16 19.22 -26.73
N CYS A 383 -4.33 18.65 -27.00
CA CYS A 383 -4.65 18.05 -28.29
C CYS A 383 -5.12 19.11 -29.26
N THR A 384 -4.31 19.39 -30.30
CA THR A 384 -4.65 20.31 -31.39
C THR A 384 -5.39 19.61 -32.55
N ASN A 385 -5.23 18.29 -32.67
CA ASN A 385 -5.77 17.49 -33.75
C ASN A 385 -6.93 16.63 -33.27
N GLN A 386 -7.87 16.38 -34.16
CA GLN A 386 -9.02 15.49 -33.93
C GLN A 386 -8.93 14.29 -34.87
N ARG A 387 -9.33 13.13 -34.41
CA ARG A 387 -9.36 11.89 -35.18
C ARG A 387 -10.75 11.26 -35.04
N LEU A 388 -11.31 10.78 -36.13
CA LEU A 388 -12.53 9.99 -36.10
C LEU A 388 -12.23 8.62 -35.46
N ASN A 389 -12.88 8.33 -34.35
CA ASN A 389 -12.85 6.99 -33.76
C ASN A 389 -13.65 6.04 -34.63
N ARG A 390 -13.01 4.98 -35.12
CA ARG A 390 -13.67 4.02 -36.05
C ARG A 390 -14.77 3.19 -35.39
N ILE A 391 -14.77 3.11 -34.07
CA ILE A 391 -15.73 2.28 -33.29
C ILE A 391 -16.94 3.13 -32.90
N THR A 392 -16.71 4.30 -32.28
CA THR A 392 -17.80 5.18 -31.82
C THR A 392 -18.33 6.13 -32.90
N GLN A 393 -17.62 6.27 -34.03
CA GLN A 393 -17.91 7.23 -35.12
C GLN A 393 -17.94 8.71 -34.65
N GLU A 394 -17.30 9.00 -33.50
CA GLU A 394 -17.18 10.35 -32.98
C GLU A 394 -15.77 10.92 -33.18
N MET A 395 -15.68 12.24 -33.29
CA MET A 395 -14.41 12.96 -33.38
C MET A 395 -13.78 13.06 -31.99
N GLU A 396 -12.67 12.36 -31.79
CA GLU A 396 -11.89 12.39 -30.52
C GLU A 396 -10.66 13.28 -30.65
N PRO A 397 -10.29 14.03 -29.58
CA PRO A 397 -8.99 14.71 -29.52
C PRO A 397 -7.86 13.69 -29.63
N TYR A 398 -6.90 13.98 -30.49
CA TYR A 398 -5.79 13.06 -30.80
C TYR A 398 -4.45 13.75 -30.65
N LEU A 399 -3.53 13.09 -29.97
CA LEU A 399 -2.13 13.49 -29.88
C LEU A 399 -1.32 12.70 -30.92
N PRO A 400 -0.50 13.33 -31.79
CA PRO A 400 0.32 12.64 -32.78
C PRO A 400 1.24 11.59 -32.14
N LEU A 401 1.37 10.44 -32.80
CA LEU A 401 2.17 9.32 -32.29
C LEU A 401 3.63 9.71 -32.02
N SER A 402 4.22 10.55 -32.90
CA SER A 402 5.56 11.07 -32.75
C SER A 402 5.75 11.87 -31.45
N SER A 403 4.80 12.75 -31.14
CA SER A 403 4.79 13.54 -29.91
C SER A 403 4.61 12.64 -28.66
N LYS A 404 3.73 11.65 -28.75
CA LYS A 404 3.53 10.66 -27.68
C LYS A 404 4.80 9.85 -27.42
N CYS A 405 5.44 9.36 -28.48
CA CYS A 405 6.69 8.62 -28.41
C CYS A 405 7.84 9.45 -27.82
N ALA A 406 8.01 10.70 -28.30
CA ALA A 406 9.04 11.60 -27.79
C ALA A 406 8.89 11.89 -26.29
N ARG A 407 7.67 12.13 -25.82
CA ARG A 407 7.37 12.35 -24.40
C ARG A 407 7.61 11.09 -23.57
N SER A 408 7.24 9.92 -24.07
CA SER A 408 7.49 8.64 -23.42
C SER A 408 8.96 8.33 -23.31
N CYS A 409 9.76 8.60 -24.37
CA CYS A 409 11.22 8.44 -24.34
C CYS A 409 11.88 9.40 -23.35
N LEU A 410 11.46 10.66 -23.31
CA LEU A 410 11.97 11.64 -22.36
C LEU A 410 11.65 11.24 -20.91
N SER A 411 10.43 10.75 -20.66
CA SER A 411 10.04 10.17 -19.37
C SER A 411 10.93 9.00 -18.97
N GLY A 412 11.15 8.04 -19.88
CA GLY A 412 12.03 6.91 -19.64
C GLY A 412 13.48 7.34 -19.34
N ALA A 413 14.01 8.30 -20.07
CA ALA A 413 15.35 8.85 -19.84
C ALA A 413 15.45 9.52 -18.45
N THR A 414 14.43 10.26 -18.03
CA THR A 414 14.41 10.91 -16.72
C THR A 414 14.33 9.86 -15.58
N VAL A 415 13.53 8.81 -15.74
CA VAL A 415 13.48 7.71 -14.77
C VAL A 415 14.85 7.04 -14.65
N LEU A 416 15.52 6.73 -15.77
CA LEU A 416 16.85 6.13 -15.75
C LEU A 416 17.90 7.05 -15.11
N PHE A 417 17.81 8.35 -15.33
CA PHE A 417 18.70 9.33 -14.67
C PHE A 417 18.55 9.28 -13.14
N TRP A 418 17.32 9.27 -12.62
CA TRP A 418 17.08 9.19 -11.19
C TRP A 418 17.49 7.85 -10.59
N MET A 419 17.30 6.75 -11.33
CA MET A 419 17.83 5.44 -10.94
C MET A 419 19.35 5.47 -10.82
N GLY A 420 20.02 6.12 -11.77
CA GLY A 420 21.46 6.36 -11.73
C GLY A 420 21.90 7.15 -10.49
N LEU A 421 21.13 8.17 -10.07
CA LEU A 421 21.40 8.91 -8.84
C LEU A 421 21.29 8.04 -7.58
N ILE A 422 20.32 7.14 -7.51
CA ILE A 422 20.23 6.20 -6.40
C ILE A 422 21.44 5.28 -6.34
N ILE A 423 21.84 4.71 -7.46
CA ILE A 423 23.02 3.85 -7.55
C ILE A 423 24.27 4.63 -7.13
N ALA A 424 24.43 5.88 -7.58
CA ALA A 424 25.53 6.75 -7.17
C ALA A 424 25.52 7.02 -5.65
N SER A 425 24.34 7.23 -5.04
CA SER A 425 24.21 7.43 -3.60
C SER A 425 24.62 6.19 -2.80
N ILE A 426 24.27 5.00 -3.29
CA ILE A 426 24.66 3.73 -2.68
C ILE A 426 26.18 3.53 -2.77
N ILE A 427 26.78 3.79 -3.92
CA ILE A 427 28.23 3.75 -4.08
C ILE A 427 28.88 4.73 -3.10
N GLY A 428 28.32 5.93 -2.92
CA GLY A 428 28.77 6.89 -1.91
C GLY A 428 28.69 6.36 -0.46
N VAL A 429 27.61 5.67 -0.09
CA VAL A 429 27.50 5.02 1.23
C VAL A 429 28.50 3.88 1.39
N ILE A 430 28.74 3.09 0.36
CA ILE A 430 29.75 2.05 0.37
C ILE A 430 31.15 2.66 0.58
N ALA A 431 31.50 3.72 -0.16
CA ALA A 431 32.75 4.44 0.03
C ALA A 431 32.88 5.00 1.45
N TYR A 432 31.81 5.54 2.03
CA TYR A 432 31.77 5.98 3.42
C TYR A 432 32.07 4.82 4.38
N ARG A 433 31.42 3.67 4.20
CA ARG A 433 31.66 2.46 5.04
C ARG A 433 33.13 2.05 5.01
N LEU A 434 33.71 1.95 3.83
CA LEU A 434 35.11 1.55 3.65
C LEU A 434 36.10 2.56 4.30
N ALA A 435 35.81 3.85 4.19
CA ALA A 435 36.67 4.89 4.76
C ALA A 435 36.57 5.00 6.28
N VAL A 436 35.36 4.85 6.82
CA VAL A 436 35.08 5.12 8.24
C VAL A 436 35.32 3.90 9.11
N PHE A 437 35.28 2.68 8.57
CA PHE A 437 35.57 1.47 9.31
C PHE A 437 36.94 1.52 10.02
N ALA A 438 37.97 1.94 9.32
CA ALA A 438 39.31 2.12 9.87
C ALA A 438 39.37 3.20 10.97
N ALA A 439 38.59 4.30 10.79
CA ALA A 439 38.51 5.36 11.79
C ALA A 439 37.82 4.88 13.07
N PHE A 440 36.72 4.14 12.99
CA PHE A 440 36.06 3.58 14.16
C PHE A 440 36.94 2.53 14.87
N ALA A 441 37.65 1.69 14.15
CA ALA A 441 38.58 0.73 14.73
C ALA A 441 39.67 1.43 15.55
N SER A 442 40.17 2.58 15.08
CA SER A 442 41.15 3.40 15.81
C SER A 442 40.56 4.08 17.04
N ILE A 443 39.40 4.76 16.89
CA ILE A 443 38.75 5.51 17.99
C ILE A 443 38.33 4.59 19.14
N MET A 444 37.78 3.42 18.82
CA MET A 444 37.33 2.48 19.88
C MET A 444 38.47 1.82 20.63
N LYS A 445 39.67 1.77 20.07
CA LYS A 445 40.87 1.30 20.75
C LYS A 445 41.34 2.27 21.84
N ASP A 446 41.18 3.56 21.60
CA ASP A 446 41.68 4.62 22.48
C ASP A 446 40.65 5.10 23.52
N SER A 447 39.41 4.62 23.43
CA SER A 447 38.33 5.06 24.34
C SER A 447 38.39 4.31 25.68
N PRO A 448 38.42 5.02 26.83
CA PRO A 448 38.44 4.43 28.18
C PRO A 448 37.03 3.91 28.59
N THR A 449 36.35 3.16 27.73
CA THR A 449 35.03 2.55 28.02
C THR A 449 35.11 1.33 28.96
N ASN A 450 36.18 1.20 29.72
CA ASN A 450 36.34 0.12 30.70
C ASN A 450 35.40 0.21 31.90
N ASP A 451 34.67 1.33 32.07
CA ASP A 451 33.76 1.52 33.22
C ASP A 451 32.36 0.88 33.04
N ILE A 452 32.02 0.42 31.83
CA ILE A 452 30.76 -0.30 31.58
C ILE A 452 31.06 -1.54 30.70
N GLU A 453 31.52 -2.63 31.34
CA GLU A 453 31.88 -3.90 30.69
C GLU A 453 30.78 -4.43 29.75
N PHE A 454 29.51 -4.20 30.05
CA PHE A 454 28.38 -4.68 29.28
C PHE A 454 28.22 -3.92 27.95
N VAL A 455 28.47 -2.62 27.92
CA VAL A 455 28.28 -1.78 26.69
C VAL A 455 29.50 -1.91 25.78
N GLY A 456 30.70 -2.00 26.33
CA GLY A 456 31.95 -2.13 25.55
C GLY A 456 32.07 -3.46 24.80
N SER A 457 31.48 -4.54 25.31
CA SER A 457 31.48 -5.85 24.65
C SER A 457 30.40 -5.97 23.53
N LEU A 458 29.37 -5.16 23.58
CA LEU A 458 28.27 -5.18 22.61
C LEU A 458 28.56 -4.35 21.37
N ILE A 459 29.32 -3.27 21.49
CA ILE A 459 29.58 -2.33 20.38
C ILE A 459 30.96 -2.66 19.76
N THR A 460 30.92 -3.41 18.64
CA THR A 460 32.09 -3.65 17.80
C THR A 460 32.26 -2.53 16.76
N PRO A 461 33.47 -2.25 16.23
CA PRO A 461 33.67 -1.28 15.16
C PRO A 461 32.84 -1.58 13.92
N GLN A 462 32.61 -2.85 13.60
CA GLN A 462 31.77 -3.29 12.50
C GLN A 462 30.32 -2.95 12.72
N LEU A 463 29.77 -3.21 13.91
CA LEU A 463 28.41 -2.87 14.27
C LEU A 463 28.19 -1.34 14.23
N ALA A 464 29.12 -0.57 14.78
CA ALA A 464 29.07 0.90 14.75
C ALA A 464 29.07 1.44 13.31
N THR A 465 29.94 0.90 12.46
CA THR A 465 29.97 1.27 11.03
C THR A 465 28.69 0.88 10.32
N SER A 466 28.16 -0.31 10.57
CA SER A 466 26.89 -0.77 9.98
C SER A 466 25.70 0.11 10.40
N VAL A 467 25.57 0.41 11.69
CA VAL A 467 24.48 1.25 12.20
C VAL A 467 24.56 2.67 11.66
N THR A 468 25.74 3.29 11.68
CA THR A 468 25.91 4.66 11.14
C THR A 468 25.67 4.73 9.64
N ALA A 469 26.18 3.76 8.86
CA ALA A 469 25.93 3.68 7.44
C ALA A 469 24.45 3.45 7.12
N SER A 470 23.77 2.62 7.90
CA SER A 470 22.33 2.37 7.75
C SER A 470 21.50 3.61 8.06
N CYS A 471 21.87 4.37 9.09
CA CYS A 471 21.22 5.64 9.42
C CYS A 471 21.43 6.69 8.32
N ILE A 472 22.64 6.82 7.79
CA ILE A 472 22.96 7.73 6.69
C ILE A 472 22.17 7.32 5.44
N ASN A 473 22.16 6.04 5.12
CA ASN A 473 21.38 5.52 4.00
C ASN A 473 19.89 5.82 4.16
N PHE A 474 19.33 5.65 5.35
CA PHE A 474 17.94 5.99 5.64
C PHE A 474 17.65 7.48 5.40
N VAL A 475 18.51 8.38 5.86
CA VAL A 475 18.36 9.83 5.60
C VAL A 475 18.41 10.14 4.11
N ILE A 476 19.34 9.52 3.37
CA ILE A 476 19.44 9.68 1.90
C ILE A 476 18.16 9.17 1.22
N ILE A 477 17.64 8.02 1.62
CA ILE A 477 16.37 7.47 1.11
C ILE A 477 15.24 8.49 1.29
N MET A 478 15.13 9.09 2.46
CA MET A 478 14.08 10.08 2.75
C MET A 478 14.21 11.34 1.89
N ILE A 479 15.42 11.85 1.72
CA ILE A 479 15.70 13.01 0.88
C ILE A 479 15.37 12.72 -0.59
N LEU A 480 15.82 11.59 -1.11
CA LEU A 480 15.56 11.19 -2.50
C LEU A 480 14.07 10.97 -2.75
N ASN A 481 13.33 10.37 -1.82
CA ASN A 481 11.89 10.21 -1.92
C ASN A 481 11.16 11.55 -2.04
N PHE A 482 11.53 12.51 -1.20
CA PHE A 482 10.91 13.84 -1.20
C PHE A 482 11.05 14.55 -2.55
N PHE A 483 12.23 14.48 -3.16
CA PHE A 483 12.44 15.09 -4.48
C PHE A 483 11.80 14.28 -5.61
N TYR A 484 11.94 12.96 -5.59
CA TYR A 484 11.43 12.12 -6.67
C TYR A 484 9.91 12.13 -6.77
N GLU A 485 9.22 12.17 -5.65
CA GLU A 485 7.75 12.26 -5.63
C GLU A 485 7.26 13.42 -6.52
N ARG A 486 7.86 14.59 -6.37
CA ARG A 486 7.52 15.76 -7.19
C ARG A 486 7.92 15.58 -8.65
N VAL A 487 9.08 14.99 -8.87
CA VAL A 487 9.57 14.72 -10.22
C VAL A 487 8.71 13.68 -10.93
N ALA A 488 8.26 12.63 -10.25
CA ALA A 488 7.38 11.62 -10.83
C ALA A 488 6.03 12.19 -11.25
N ILE A 489 5.44 13.05 -10.42
CA ILE A 489 4.20 13.77 -10.76
C ILE A 489 4.43 14.66 -11.99
N TRP A 490 5.51 15.42 -12.01
CA TRP A 490 5.86 16.30 -13.13
C TRP A 490 6.08 15.52 -14.43
N ILE A 491 6.80 14.39 -14.39
CA ILE A 491 7.03 13.53 -15.56
C ILE A 491 5.72 12.95 -16.06
N THR A 492 4.84 12.49 -15.16
CA THR A 492 3.55 11.93 -15.55
C THR A 492 2.64 12.99 -16.16
N ASP A 493 2.66 14.22 -15.64
CA ASP A 493 1.95 15.36 -16.24
C ASP A 493 2.51 15.73 -17.63
N MET A 494 3.81 15.61 -17.82
CA MET A 494 4.47 15.85 -19.13
C MET A 494 4.10 14.81 -20.18
N GLU A 495 3.89 13.54 -19.79
CA GLU A 495 3.42 12.47 -20.69
C GLU A 495 2.00 12.70 -21.22
N VAL A 496 1.19 13.49 -20.51
CA VAL A 496 -0.19 13.78 -20.86
C VAL A 496 -1.02 12.52 -21.10
N PRO A 497 -1.28 11.70 -20.07
CA PRO A 497 -2.14 10.53 -20.18
C PRO A 497 -3.58 10.93 -20.58
N LYS A 498 -4.24 10.06 -21.33
CA LYS A 498 -5.60 10.31 -21.88
C LYS A 498 -6.65 10.33 -20.77
N THR A 499 -6.60 9.35 -19.87
CA THR A 499 -7.61 9.15 -18.82
C THR A 499 -7.01 9.28 -17.42
N HIS A 500 -7.86 9.45 -16.40
CA HIS A 500 -7.40 9.46 -15.00
C HIS A 500 -6.84 8.11 -14.57
N LEU A 501 -7.42 7.01 -15.03
CA LEU A 501 -6.94 5.67 -14.73
C LEU A 501 -5.55 5.43 -15.33
N GLU A 502 -5.34 5.84 -16.59
CA GLU A 502 -4.02 5.75 -17.23
C GLU A 502 -2.97 6.59 -16.49
N TYR A 503 -3.35 7.78 -16.03
CA TYR A 503 -2.49 8.64 -15.21
C TYR A 503 -2.09 7.96 -13.90
N GLU A 504 -3.07 7.44 -13.17
CA GLU A 504 -2.85 6.75 -11.90
C GLU A 504 -1.96 5.51 -12.09
N ASN A 505 -2.23 4.70 -13.10
CA ASN A 505 -1.42 3.50 -13.39
C ASN A 505 0.03 3.84 -13.77
N ARG A 506 0.24 4.85 -14.61
CA ARG A 506 1.59 5.28 -15.01
C ARG A 506 2.37 5.88 -13.84
N LEU A 507 1.71 6.68 -13.02
CA LEU A 507 2.30 7.23 -11.81
C LEU A 507 2.66 6.12 -10.83
N THR A 508 1.76 5.15 -10.63
CA THR A 508 1.98 3.99 -9.77
C THR A 508 3.22 3.22 -10.17
N MET A 509 3.36 2.89 -11.44
CA MET A 509 4.52 2.13 -11.92
C MET A 509 5.83 2.89 -11.74
N LYS A 510 5.86 4.20 -12.02
CA LYS A 510 7.06 5.02 -11.83
C LYS A 510 7.45 5.17 -10.37
N MET A 511 6.48 5.49 -9.52
CA MET A 511 6.72 5.64 -8.09
C MET A 511 7.17 4.33 -7.45
N PHE A 512 6.51 3.23 -7.80
CA PHE A 512 6.89 1.92 -7.28
C PHE A 512 8.30 1.53 -7.72
N LEU A 513 8.62 1.64 -9.00
CA LEU A 513 9.94 1.29 -9.51
C LEU A 513 11.05 2.08 -8.83
N PHE A 514 10.87 3.38 -8.68
CA PHE A 514 11.83 4.23 -7.99
C PHE A 514 11.97 3.84 -6.51
N GLN A 515 10.85 3.69 -5.82
CA GLN A 515 10.89 3.33 -4.40
C GLN A 515 11.43 1.92 -4.17
N PHE A 516 11.14 0.99 -5.07
CA PHE A 516 11.73 -0.34 -5.05
C PHE A 516 13.26 -0.26 -5.05
N VAL A 517 13.83 0.47 -6.00
CA VAL A 517 15.29 0.62 -6.06
C VAL A 517 15.81 1.41 -4.87
N ASN A 518 15.15 2.49 -4.47
CA ASN A 518 15.62 3.36 -3.40
C ASN A 518 15.65 2.65 -2.02
N TYR A 519 14.61 1.91 -1.67
CA TYR A 519 14.54 1.22 -0.38
C TYR A 519 15.32 -0.09 -0.33
N TYR A 520 15.33 -0.87 -1.41
CA TYR A 520 15.84 -2.24 -1.35
C TYR A 520 17.28 -2.39 -1.85
N SER A 521 17.81 -1.45 -2.59
CA SER A 521 19.14 -1.57 -3.20
C SER A 521 20.27 -1.72 -2.17
N SER A 522 20.20 -1.02 -1.04
CA SER A 522 21.17 -1.20 0.05
C SER A 522 21.08 -2.59 0.68
N CYS A 523 19.88 -3.12 0.82
CA CYS A 523 19.68 -4.50 1.30
C CYS A 523 20.21 -5.53 0.30
N PHE A 524 20.02 -5.32 -1.00
CA PHE A 524 20.59 -6.16 -2.06
C PHE A 524 22.11 -6.13 -2.06
N TYR A 525 22.71 -4.96 -1.85
CA TYR A 525 24.16 -4.86 -1.70
C TYR A 525 24.69 -5.70 -0.53
N LEU A 526 24.08 -5.56 0.65
CA LEU A 526 24.48 -6.32 1.82
C LEU A 526 24.25 -7.84 1.66
N ALA A 527 23.17 -8.23 1.00
CA ALA A 527 22.83 -9.63 0.83
C ALA A 527 23.72 -10.35 -0.21
N PHE A 528 24.07 -9.68 -1.31
CA PHE A 528 24.66 -10.35 -2.48
C PHE A 528 26.05 -9.90 -2.86
N PHE A 529 26.49 -8.71 -2.46
CA PHE A 529 27.78 -8.15 -2.88
C PHE A 529 28.79 -8.05 -1.75
N LYS A 530 28.36 -7.66 -0.56
CA LYS A 530 29.28 -7.51 0.57
C LYS A 530 29.90 -8.86 0.95
N GLY A 531 31.21 -8.90 1.13
CA GLY A 531 31.93 -10.07 1.58
C GLY A 531 32.09 -11.19 0.53
N LYS A 532 31.59 -11.00 -0.71
CA LYS A 532 31.69 -12.03 -1.77
C LYS A 532 32.86 -11.79 -2.71
N PHE A 533 33.31 -10.57 -2.89
CA PHE A 533 34.36 -10.16 -3.80
C PHE A 533 35.56 -9.55 -3.05
N VAL A 534 36.04 -10.23 -2.02
CA VAL A 534 37.12 -9.72 -1.17
C VAL A 534 38.52 -10.16 -1.65
N GLY A 535 38.64 -11.36 -2.18
CA GLY A 535 39.93 -11.95 -2.51
C GLY A 535 40.57 -12.66 -1.29
N TYR A 536 41.89 -12.75 -1.30
CA TYR A 536 42.65 -13.36 -0.20
C TYR A 536 43.80 -12.42 0.22
N PRO A 537 44.43 -12.59 1.40
CA PRO A 537 45.42 -11.62 1.91
C PRO A 537 46.57 -11.24 1.00
N GLY A 538 46.95 -12.12 0.07
CA GLY A 538 47.95 -11.80 -0.94
C GLY A 538 47.50 -10.98 -2.16
N ALA A 539 46.20 -10.98 -2.40
CA ALA A 539 45.57 -10.32 -3.56
C ALA A 539 44.12 -9.90 -3.23
N TYR A 540 44.01 -8.85 -2.43
CA TYR A 540 42.67 -8.29 -2.10
C TYR A 540 42.07 -7.56 -3.30
N ALA A 541 40.72 -7.58 -3.37
CA ALA A 541 39.98 -6.77 -4.31
C ALA A 541 39.81 -5.35 -3.76
N TYR A 542 40.10 -4.35 -4.60
CA TYR A 542 39.96 -2.93 -4.28
C TYR A 542 38.91 -2.27 -5.14
N MET A 543 38.18 -1.33 -4.58
CA MET A 543 37.30 -0.42 -5.31
C MET A 543 37.99 0.95 -5.54
N PHE A 544 37.45 1.72 -6.47
CA PHE A 544 37.88 3.08 -6.78
C PHE A 544 39.39 3.23 -7.11
N GLY A 545 39.89 2.40 -7.99
CA GLY A 545 41.24 2.51 -8.49
C GLY A 545 42.33 2.18 -7.46
N SER A 546 42.12 1.08 -6.71
CA SER A 546 43.07 0.52 -5.72
C SER A 546 43.26 1.34 -4.43
N ARG A 547 42.29 2.19 -4.11
CA ARG A 547 42.38 3.02 -2.89
C ARG A 547 41.64 2.44 -1.67
N LEU A 548 40.52 1.75 -1.88
CA LEU A 548 39.68 1.23 -0.84
C LEU A 548 39.50 -0.27 -0.99
N ARG A 549 39.89 -1.02 0.03
CA ARG A 549 39.73 -2.47 0.10
C ARG A 549 38.26 -2.82 0.36
N ASN A 550 37.74 -3.85 -0.34
CA ASN A 550 36.40 -4.34 -0.10
C ASN A 550 36.23 -4.87 1.34
N GLU A 551 35.06 -4.63 1.92
CA GLU A 551 34.70 -5.10 3.26
C GLU A 551 34.54 -6.62 3.31
N GLU A 552 34.97 -7.20 4.41
CA GLU A 552 34.70 -8.58 4.76
C GLU A 552 33.47 -8.68 5.69
N CYS A 553 32.79 -9.83 5.66
CA CYS A 553 31.80 -10.16 6.67
C CYS A 553 32.50 -10.60 7.96
N ASP A 554 31.86 -10.41 9.11
CA ASP A 554 32.28 -11.04 10.35
C ASP A 554 32.23 -12.57 10.20
N PRO A 555 33.07 -13.32 10.95
CA PRO A 555 33.02 -14.79 10.99
C PRO A 555 31.66 -15.33 11.43
N GLY A 556 30.85 -14.53 12.11
CA GLY A 556 29.44 -14.83 12.40
C GLY A 556 28.50 -14.72 11.22
N GLY A 557 28.97 -14.20 10.06
CA GLY A 557 28.20 -14.04 8.81
C GLY A 557 27.68 -12.64 8.57
N CYS A 558 27.33 -12.34 7.32
CA CYS A 558 26.73 -11.07 6.90
C CYS A 558 25.23 -10.92 7.19
N LEU A 559 24.58 -11.98 7.63
CA LEU A 559 23.12 -11.98 7.83
C LEU A 559 22.69 -10.98 8.91
N ILE A 560 23.47 -10.84 9.97
CA ILE A 560 23.18 -9.89 11.06
C ILE A 560 23.23 -8.43 10.60
N GLU A 561 24.11 -8.09 9.68
CA GLU A 561 24.18 -6.75 9.12
C GLU A 561 22.99 -6.46 8.20
N LEU A 562 22.58 -7.44 7.40
CA LEU A 562 21.36 -7.34 6.60
C LEU A 562 20.13 -7.17 7.50
N THR A 563 20.04 -7.91 8.58
CA THR A 563 18.98 -7.77 9.59
C THR A 563 18.99 -6.36 10.20
N THR A 564 20.16 -5.85 10.58
CA THR A 564 20.29 -4.49 11.13
C THR A 564 19.84 -3.42 10.14
N GLN A 565 20.25 -3.52 8.89
CA GLN A 565 19.83 -2.61 7.83
C GLN A 565 18.31 -2.65 7.62
N LEU A 566 17.74 -3.84 7.55
CA LEU A 566 16.32 -4.07 7.37
C LEU A 566 15.50 -3.46 8.53
N VAL A 567 15.92 -3.71 9.77
CA VAL A 567 15.25 -3.16 10.95
C VAL A 567 15.33 -1.63 10.98
N ILE A 568 16.48 -1.05 10.72
CA ILE A 568 16.66 0.41 10.74
C ILE A 568 15.80 1.08 9.67
N VAL A 569 15.80 0.57 8.43
CA VAL A 569 15.02 1.16 7.35
C VAL A 569 13.53 0.97 7.60
N MET A 570 13.09 -0.24 7.99
CA MET A 570 11.69 -0.56 8.24
C MET A 570 11.13 0.20 9.44
N ALA A 571 11.81 0.14 10.59
CA ALA A 571 11.40 0.85 11.78
C ALA A 571 11.55 2.37 11.63
N GLY A 572 12.62 2.84 10.99
CA GLY A 572 12.85 4.25 10.73
C GLY A 572 11.77 4.87 9.86
N LYS A 573 11.38 4.18 8.77
CA LYS A 573 10.26 4.61 7.91
C LYS A 573 8.97 4.73 8.71
N GLN A 574 8.68 3.74 9.53
CA GLN A 574 7.47 3.68 10.34
C GLN A 574 7.42 4.78 11.40
N VAL A 575 8.51 4.94 12.15
CA VAL A 575 8.63 5.99 13.17
C VAL A 575 8.52 7.37 12.53
N TRP A 576 9.15 7.58 11.37
CA TRP A 576 9.06 8.84 10.64
C TRP A 576 7.64 9.15 10.18
N GLY A 577 6.92 8.18 9.62
CA GLY A 577 5.51 8.31 9.25
C GLY A 577 4.65 8.70 10.45
N ASN A 578 4.76 7.97 11.53
CA ASN A 578 4.03 8.24 12.78
C ASN A 578 4.34 9.63 13.37
N ILE A 579 5.59 10.09 13.29
CA ILE A 579 5.99 11.45 13.73
C ILE A 579 5.33 12.51 12.85
N GLN A 580 5.34 12.33 11.53
CA GLN A 580 4.68 13.27 10.61
C GLN A 580 3.18 13.38 10.90
N GLU A 581 2.50 12.27 11.11
CA GLU A 581 1.07 12.26 11.48
C GLU A 581 0.81 12.89 12.84
N ALA A 582 1.65 12.62 13.84
CA ALA A 582 1.56 13.23 15.15
C ALA A 582 1.80 14.75 15.10
N LEU A 583 2.71 15.23 14.26
CA LEU A 583 2.95 16.66 14.04
C LEU A 583 1.76 17.34 13.36
N VAL A 584 1.16 16.69 12.37
CA VAL A 584 -0.07 17.19 11.72
C VAL A 584 -1.21 17.25 12.73
N TRP A 585 -1.37 16.18 13.52
CA TRP A 585 -2.35 16.16 14.60
C TRP A 585 -2.12 17.29 15.62
N LEU A 586 -0.89 17.47 16.08
CA LEU A 586 -0.53 18.52 17.05
C LEU A 586 -0.79 19.91 16.48
N ARG A 587 -0.41 20.15 15.21
CA ARG A 587 -0.70 21.42 14.53
C ARG A 587 -2.20 21.68 14.45
N ASN A 588 -2.98 20.68 14.03
CA ASN A 588 -4.44 20.81 13.91
C ASN A 588 -5.08 21.01 15.29
N TRP A 589 -4.59 20.34 16.31
CA TRP A 589 -5.03 20.53 17.69
C TRP A 589 -4.71 21.95 18.20
N TRP A 590 -3.52 22.47 17.89
CA TRP A 590 -3.11 23.84 18.25
C TRP A 590 -3.98 24.90 17.55
N VAL A 591 -4.16 24.77 16.26
CA VAL A 591 -5.02 25.64 15.45
C VAL A 591 -6.46 25.58 15.96
N SER A 592 -7.00 24.39 16.17
CA SER A 592 -8.33 24.19 16.73
C SER A 592 -8.48 24.77 18.13
N ARG A 593 -7.46 24.66 18.99
CA ARG A 593 -7.47 25.25 20.34
C ARG A 593 -7.40 26.76 20.30
N SER A 594 -6.66 27.34 19.37
CA SER A 594 -6.61 28.77 19.15
C SER A 594 -7.93 29.35 18.62
N ALA A 595 -8.61 28.57 17.74
CA ALA A 595 -9.93 28.92 17.21
C ALA A 595 -11.09 28.67 18.19
N ARG A 596 -10.89 27.89 19.26
CA ARG A 596 -11.92 27.54 20.28
C ARG A 596 -12.30 28.68 21.24
N SER A 597 -11.84 29.89 20.98
CA SER A 597 -12.40 31.07 21.69
C SER A 597 -13.88 31.31 21.32
N HIS A 598 -14.38 30.69 20.25
CA HIS A 598 -15.78 30.73 19.83
C HIS A 598 -16.44 29.35 19.91
N PRO A 599 -17.67 29.26 20.46
CA PRO A 599 -18.41 27.99 20.55
C PRO A 599 -18.62 27.42 19.14
N GLU A 600 -18.28 26.14 18.95
CA GLU A 600 -18.48 25.43 17.68
C GLU A 600 -19.94 25.41 17.20
N SER A 601 -20.88 25.71 18.07
CA SER A 601 -22.30 25.88 17.75
C SER A 601 -22.63 27.10 16.88
N LEU A 602 -21.67 28.01 16.68
CA LEU A 602 -21.83 29.20 15.83
C LEU A 602 -21.50 28.96 14.36
N TYR A 603 -20.71 27.92 14.06
CA TYR A 603 -20.32 27.59 12.69
C TYR A 603 -21.38 26.74 11.98
N SER A 604 -21.63 27.07 10.71
CA SER A 604 -22.48 26.27 9.85
C SER A 604 -21.78 24.96 9.46
N ARG A 605 -22.55 23.95 9.07
CA ARG A 605 -22.04 22.63 8.70
C ARG A 605 -21.04 22.68 7.54
N TRP A 606 -21.35 23.44 6.49
CA TRP A 606 -20.50 23.61 5.33
C TRP A 606 -19.21 24.36 5.62
N GLU A 607 -19.19 25.29 6.57
CA GLU A 607 -17.95 25.95 7.01
C GLU A 607 -17.03 25.00 7.77
N GLN A 608 -17.59 24.19 8.65
CA GLN A 608 -16.82 23.18 9.39
C GLN A 608 -16.17 22.18 8.44
N ASP A 609 -16.90 21.71 7.44
CA ASP A 609 -16.37 20.75 6.46
C ASP A 609 -15.40 21.43 5.48
N HIS A 610 -15.57 22.73 5.19
CA HIS A 610 -14.60 23.49 4.40
C HIS A 610 -13.24 23.62 5.07
N ASP A 611 -13.20 23.71 6.39
CA ASP A 611 -11.96 23.82 7.17
C ASP A 611 -11.20 22.48 7.29
N LEU A 612 -11.84 21.37 6.96
CA LEU A 612 -11.20 20.06 6.90
C LEU A 612 -10.22 19.98 5.72
N GLN A 613 -9.26 19.07 5.82
CA GLN A 613 -8.30 18.82 4.73
C GLN A 613 -9.01 18.21 3.52
N ASP A 614 -8.61 18.68 2.33
CA ASP A 614 -9.09 18.09 1.09
C ASP A 614 -8.48 16.68 0.90
N PHE A 615 -9.33 15.72 0.57
CA PHE A 615 -8.88 14.39 0.17
C PHE A 615 -8.55 14.42 -1.33
N THR A 616 -7.27 14.54 -1.63
CA THR A 616 -6.78 14.56 -3.02
C THR A 616 -6.97 13.21 -3.69
N GLN A 617 -6.98 13.17 -5.02
CA GLN A 617 -7.06 11.91 -5.78
C GLN A 617 -5.89 10.96 -5.49
N LEU A 618 -4.74 11.50 -5.11
CA LEU A 618 -3.54 10.74 -4.78
C LEU A 618 -3.46 10.34 -3.30
N GLY A 619 -4.40 10.75 -2.46
CA GLY A 619 -4.38 10.39 -1.03
C GLY A 619 -4.39 8.88 -0.80
N LEU A 620 -5.31 8.17 -1.45
CA LEU A 620 -5.39 6.71 -1.36
C LEU A 620 -4.19 6.01 -2.03
N PHE A 621 -3.63 6.60 -3.07
CA PHE A 621 -2.43 6.10 -3.73
C PHE A 621 -1.23 6.02 -2.77
N TYR A 622 -1.00 7.03 -1.95
CA TYR A 622 0.11 7.03 -0.98
C TYR A 622 -0.08 5.99 0.12
N GLU A 623 -1.30 5.79 0.57
CA GLU A 623 -1.60 4.75 1.56
C GLU A 623 -1.33 3.33 1.00
N TYR A 624 -1.74 3.05 -0.23
CA TYR A 624 -1.38 1.80 -0.90
C TYR A 624 0.13 1.64 -1.06
N LEU A 625 0.82 2.68 -1.50
CA LEU A 625 2.26 2.65 -1.71
C LEU A 625 3.01 2.31 -0.43
N GLU A 626 2.62 2.91 0.69
CA GLU A 626 3.21 2.62 1.99
C GLU A 626 3.10 1.15 2.37
N MET A 627 1.90 0.59 2.23
CA MET A 627 1.64 -0.81 2.56
C MET A 627 2.33 -1.78 1.60
N VAL A 628 2.43 -1.46 0.33
CA VAL A 628 3.12 -2.29 -0.67
C VAL A 628 4.64 -2.29 -0.44
N ILE A 629 5.24 -1.18 -0.06
CA ILE A 629 6.66 -1.14 0.31
C ILE A 629 6.92 -1.95 1.59
N GLN A 630 6.04 -1.87 2.59
CA GLN A 630 6.11 -2.72 3.77
C GLN A 630 6.03 -4.21 3.39
N PHE A 631 5.10 -4.57 2.52
CA PHE A 631 4.97 -5.94 2.00
C PHE A 631 6.26 -6.42 1.34
N GLY A 632 6.95 -5.56 0.60
CA GLY A 632 8.25 -5.87 0.03
C GLY A 632 9.32 -6.19 1.07
N PHE A 633 9.41 -5.44 2.14
CA PHE A 633 10.35 -5.73 3.23
C PHE A 633 10.10 -7.08 3.88
N ILE A 634 8.85 -7.40 4.15
CA ILE A 634 8.49 -8.66 4.82
C ILE A 634 8.53 -9.89 3.90
N THR A 635 8.59 -9.72 2.58
CA THR A 635 8.61 -10.83 1.63
C THR A 635 9.98 -11.05 0.99
N LEU A 636 10.65 -9.99 0.55
CA LEU A 636 11.92 -10.09 -0.17
C LEU A 636 13.08 -10.53 0.73
N PHE A 637 13.10 -10.08 1.98
CA PHE A 637 14.23 -10.27 2.92
C PHE A 637 13.84 -11.03 4.18
N VAL A 638 12.75 -11.74 4.16
CA VAL A 638 12.21 -12.43 5.33
C VAL A 638 13.14 -13.48 5.89
N ALA A 639 13.95 -14.12 5.05
CA ALA A 639 14.95 -15.10 5.46
C ALA A 639 16.01 -14.52 6.43
N SER A 640 16.22 -13.21 6.41
CA SER A 640 17.17 -12.55 7.31
C SER A 640 16.56 -12.13 8.66
N PHE A 641 15.26 -11.90 8.71
CA PHE A 641 14.60 -11.37 9.90
C PHE A 641 13.21 -11.98 10.12
N PRO A 642 13.09 -13.09 10.87
CA PRO A 642 11.83 -13.78 11.11
C PRO A 642 10.76 -12.95 11.84
N LEU A 643 11.17 -11.91 12.58
CA LEU A 643 10.27 -11.03 13.31
C LEU A 643 9.69 -9.89 12.44
N ALA A 644 10.12 -9.76 11.18
CA ALA A 644 9.60 -8.72 10.29
C ALA A 644 8.07 -8.75 10.12
N PRO A 645 7.41 -9.91 9.93
CA PRO A 645 5.96 -9.98 9.90
C PRO A 645 5.28 -9.53 11.20
N LEU A 646 5.90 -9.76 12.35
CA LEU A 646 5.37 -9.32 13.64
C LEU A 646 5.39 -7.79 13.76
N LEU A 647 6.49 -7.16 13.37
CA LEU A 647 6.59 -5.69 13.34
C LEU A 647 5.58 -5.09 12.35
N ALA A 648 5.45 -5.69 11.18
CA ALA A 648 4.45 -5.27 10.19
C ALA A 648 3.02 -5.44 10.70
N LEU A 649 2.72 -6.52 11.41
CA LEU A 649 1.40 -6.73 12.03
C LEU A 649 1.06 -5.66 13.05
N LEU A 650 1.98 -5.36 13.95
CA LEU A 650 1.79 -4.30 14.95
C LEU A 650 1.55 -2.94 14.28
N ASN A 651 2.32 -2.64 13.25
CA ASN A 651 2.12 -1.42 12.49
C ASN A 651 0.74 -1.38 11.81
N ASN A 652 0.34 -2.45 11.12
CA ASN A 652 -0.93 -2.47 10.40
C ASN A 652 -2.14 -2.37 11.32
N ILE A 653 -2.08 -2.94 12.51
CA ILE A 653 -3.12 -2.77 13.53
C ILE A 653 -3.29 -1.29 13.90
N LEU A 654 -2.18 -0.56 14.03
CA LEU A 654 -2.20 0.88 14.27
C LEU A 654 -2.73 1.63 13.06
N GLU A 655 -2.20 1.34 11.88
CA GLU A 655 -2.50 2.02 10.61
C GLU A 655 -3.98 1.96 10.26
N VAL A 656 -4.61 0.80 10.38
CA VAL A 656 -6.07 0.66 10.16
C VAL A 656 -6.85 1.67 10.99
N ARG A 657 -6.47 1.89 12.24
CA ARG A 657 -7.20 2.80 13.14
C ARG A 657 -6.83 4.26 12.92
N VAL A 658 -5.59 4.54 12.58
CA VAL A 658 -5.13 5.88 12.24
C VAL A 658 -5.78 6.36 10.95
N ASP A 659 -5.84 5.53 9.92
CA ASP A 659 -6.53 5.84 8.67
C ASP A 659 -8.03 6.02 8.88
N ALA A 660 -8.67 5.14 9.65
CA ALA A 660 -10.07 5.29 10.04
C ALA A 660 -10.32 6.64 10.73
N TRP A 661 -9.46 7.03 11.62
CA TRP A 661 -9.55 8.32 12.32
C TRP A 661 -9.31 9.50 11.35
N LYS A 662 -8.32 9.43 10.47
CA LYS A 662 -8.09 10.45 9.44
C LYS A 662 -9.34 10.68 8.57
N PHE A 663 -9.93 9.60 8.07
CA PHE A 663 -11.13 9.68 7.22
C PHE A 663 -12.36 10.20 7.96
N THR A 664 -12.56 9.83 9.21
CA THR A 664 -13.75 10.24 9.98
C THR A 664 -13.65 11.66 10.54
N THR A 665 -12.44 12.15 10.84
CA THR A 665 -12.26 13.40 11.58
C THR A 665 -11.51 14.49 10.84
N GLN A 666 -10.56 14.16 9.96
CA GLN A 666 -9.64 15.13 9.37
C GLN A 666 -9.93 15.50 7.91
N PHE A 667 -10.41 14.54 7.13
CA PHE A 667 -10.68 14.77 5.71
C PHE A 667 -12.10 15.22 5.45
N ARG A 668 -12.27 16.06 4.44
CA ARG A 668 -13.57 16.30 3.82
C ARG A 668 -14.11 14.98 3.28
N ARG A 669 -15.43 14.83 3.28
CA ARG A 669 -16.02 13.63 2.69
C ARG A 669 -15.62 13.53 1.22
N PRO A 670 -14.95 12.46 0.79
CA PRO A 670 -14.62 12.27 -0.61
C PRO A 670 -15.88 11.94 -1.43
N VAL A 671 -15.85 12.27 -2.71
CA VAL A 671 -16.90 11.84 -3.65
C VAL A 671 -16.80 10.31 -3.79
N ALA A 672 -17.92 9.61 -3.64
CA ALA A 672 -17.98 8.17 -3.79
C ALA A 672 -17.55 7.75 -5.20
N ALA A 673 -16.53 6.92 -5.29
CA ALA A 673 -16.02 6.34 -6.53
C ALA A 673 -16.17 4.83 -6.52
N LYS A 674 -16.49 4.23 -7.67
CA LYS A 674 -16.50 2.78 -7.83
C LYS A 674 -15.11 2.24 -8.11
N ALA A 675 -14.80 1.10 -7.54
CA ALA A 675 -13.64 0.29 -7.88
C ALA A 675 -13.95 -1.17 -7.55
N HIS A 676 -13.61 -2.10 -8.46
CA HIS A 676 -13.81 -3.53 -8.22
C HIS A 676 -12.55 -4.22 -7.69
N SER A 677 -11.39 -3.58 -7.84
CA SER A 677 -10.09 -4.16 -7.45
C SER A 677 -9.16 -3.09 -6.89
N ILE A 678 -8.02 -3.55 -6.39
CA ILE A 678 -6.91 -2.64 -6.00
C ILE A 678 -6.12 -2.11 -7.21
N GLY A 679 -6.55 -2.42 -8.44
CA GLY A 679 -5.96 -1.91 -9.67
C GLY A 679 -4.54 -2.42 -9.94
N ALA A 680 -3.65 -1.53 -10.38
CA ALA A 680 -2.26 -1.86 -10.72
C ALA A 680 -1.45 -2.45 -9.54
N TRP A 681 -1.86 -2.22 -8.31
CA TRP A 681 -1.21 -2.77 -7.13
C TRP A 681 -1.26 -4.31 -7.09
N GLN A 682 -2.30 -4.92 -7.64
CA GLN A 682 -2.41 -6.38 -7.72
C GLN A 682 -1.26 -6.98 -8.56
N GLU A 683 -0.97 -6.39 -9.70
CA GLU A 683 0.13 -6.85 -10.57
C GLU A 683 1.49 -6.63 -9.93
N ILE A 684 1.67 -5.52 -9.21
CA ILE A 684 2.88 -5.24 -8.46
C ILE A 684 3.09 -6.28 -7.36
N LEU A 685 2.06 -6.62 -6.60
CA LEU A 685 2.13 -7.66 -5.57
C LEU A 685 2.44 -9.04 -6.16
N ASN A 686 1.84 -9.40 -7.29
CA ASN A 686 2.13 -10.64 -8.02
C ASN A 686 3.61 -10.72 -8.45
N MET A 687 4.14 -9.63 -9.01
CA MET A 687 5.54 -9.54 -9.41
C MET A 687 6.47 -9.68 -8.21
N MET A 688 6.17 -8.97 -7.11
CA MET A 688 6.96 -9.05 -5.88
C MET A 688 6.93 -10.44 -5.25
N ALA A 689 5.81 -11.15 -5.33
CA ALA A 689 5.68 -12.51 -4.85
C ALA A 689 6.62 -13.49 -5.60
N VAL A 690 6.71 -13.37 -6.92
CA VAL A 690 7.63 -14.18 -7.72
C VAL A 690 9.09 -13.82 -7.38
N PHE A 691 9.38 -12.52 -7.32
CA PHE A 691 10.74 -12.05 -7.04
C PHE A 691 11.21 -12.42 -5.64
N SER A 692 10.31 -12.45 -4.65
CA SER A 692 10.62 -12.82 -3.27
C SER A 692 11.12 -14.26 -3.12
N VAL A 693 10.57 -15.20 -3.90
CA VAL A 693 11.01 -16.60 -3.89
C VAL A 693 12.47 -16.69 -4.30
N VAL A 694 12.82 -16.03 -5.41
CA VAL A 694 14.19 -15.99 -5.92
C VAL A 694 15.13 -15.34 -4.91
N THR A 695 14.77 -14.16 -4.40
CA THR A 695 15.58 -13.41 -3.44
C THR A 695 15.86 -14.21 -2.16
N ASN A 696 14.83 -14.82 -1.57
CA ASN A 696 15.01 -15.61 -0.36
C ASN A 696 15.85 -16.88 -0.59
N ALA A 697 15.70 -17.55 -1.73
CA ALA A 697 16.55 -18.68 -2.10
C ALA A 697 18.03 -18.25 -2.19
N PHE A 698 18.31 -17.11 -2.79
CA PHE A 698 19.67 -16.55 -2.85
C PHE A 698 20.20 -16.11 -1.49
N ILE A 699 19.37 -15.51 -0.63
CA ILE A 699 19.79 -15.13 0.74
C ILE A 699 20.17 -16.36 1.55
N VAL A 700 19.36 -17.40 1.53
CA VAL A 700 19.68 -18.65 2.25
C VAL A 700 20.93 -19.32 1.66
N ALA A 701 21.12 -19.30 0.35
CA ALA A 701 22.27 -19.93 -0.28
C ALA A 701 23.59 -19.16 -0.07
N PHE A 702 23.56 -17.83 -0.18
CA PHE A 702 24.80 -17.02 -0.21
C PHE A 702 25.05 -16.17 1.02
N THR A 703 24.02 -15.72 1.72
CA THR A 703 24.17 -14.85 2.89
C THR A 703 24.16 -15.64 4.19
N SER A 704 23.33 -16.68 4.27
CA SER A 704 23.34 -17.61 5.39
C SER A 704 24.49 -18.61 5.25
N ASP A 705 25.06 -19.02 6.38
CA ASP A 705 26.10 -20.03 6.45
C ASP A 705 25.52 -21.47 6.59
N MET A 706 24.22 -21.62 6.42
CA MET A 706 23.55 -22.90 6.65
C MET A 706 24.01 -24.01 5.67
N ILE A 707 24.17 -23.67 4.39
CA ILE A 707 24.58 -24.67 3.37
C ILE A 707 26.03 -25.10 3.56
N PRO A 708 27.03 -24.22 3.81
CA PRO A 708 28.36 -24.63 4.18
C PRO A 708 28.40 -25.55 5.42
N ARG A 709 27.59 -25.28 6.42
CA ARG A 709 27.49 -26.13 7.63
C ARG A 709 26.93 -27.52 7.32
N LEU A 710 25.90 -27.59 6.49
CA LEU A 710 25.35 -28.88 6.08
C LEU A 710 26.33 -29.68 5.22
N VAL A 711 27.05 -29.06 4.30
CA VAL A 711 28.09 -29.74 3.51
C VAL A 711 29.21 -30.26 4.40
N TYR A 712 29.65 -29.50 5.40
CA TYR A 712 30.64 -29.96 6.38
C TYR A 712 30.12 -31.16 7.14
N LEU A 713 28.88 -31.06 7.68
CA LEU A 713 28.28 -32.13 8.50
C LEU A 713 28.18 -33.47 7.76
N TYR A 714 27.77 -33.43 6.47
CA TYR A 714 27.51 -34.67 5.72
C TYR A 714 28.70 -35.17 4.91
N ALA A 715 29.62 -34.30 4.49
CA ALA A 715 30.67 -34.69 3.55
C ALA A 715 32.10 -34.60 4.11
N TYR A 716 32.34 -33.71 5.06
CA TYR A 716 33.73 -33.40 5.52
C TYR A 716 34.00 -33.66 7.01
N GLN A 717 33.01 -34.05 7.74
CA GLN A 717 33.22 -34.42 9.15
C GLN A 717 34.01 -35.72 9.27
N THR A 718 35.12 -35.68 10.03
CA THR A 718 36.02 -36.80 10.20
C THR A 718 35.80 -37.58 11.51
N GLY A 719 34.87 -37.09 12.38
CA GLY A 719 34.58 -37.72 13.68
C GLY A 719 33.41 -38.72 13.65
N LYS A 720 33.31 -39.58 14.64
CA LYS A 720 32.23 -40.59 14.77
C LYS A 720 30.88 -40.02 15.28
N GLY A 721 30.74 -38.72 15.46
CA GLY A 721 29.53 -38.06 15.95
C GLY A 721 28.91 -37.18 14.90
N ASN A 722 27.58 -37.04 14.88
CA ASN A 722 26.84 -36.13 14.01
C ASN A 722 26.78 -34.73 14.64
N ASN A 723 27.92 -34.20 15.07
CA ASN A 723 28.06 -32.89 15.70
C ASN A 723 28.89 -31.92 14.82
N MET A 724 28.83 -30.65 15.09
CA MET A 724 29.52 -29.60 14.33
C MET A 724 30.95 -29.31 14.82
N GLU A 725 31.55 -30.22 15.60
CA GLU A 725 32.92 -30.04 16.08
C GLU A 725 33.92 -29.90 14.93
N GLY A 726 34.83 -28.95 15.06
CA GLY A 726 35.86 -28.66 14.06
C GLY A 726 35.41 -27.86 12.88
N TYR A 727 34.16 -27.43 12.79
CA TYR A 727 33.65 -26.61 11.70
C TYR A 727 34.41 -25.30 11.53
N ILE A 728 34.69 -24.59 12.63
CA ILE A 728 35.37 -23.28 12.58
C ILE A 728 36.76 -23.45 11.99
N ASN A 729 37.51 -24.46 12.42
CA ASN A 729 38.85 -24.73 11.89
C ASN A 729 38.80 -25.11 10.38
N ASN A 730 37.80 -25.83 9.97
CA ASN A 730 37.60 -26.19 8.54
C ASN A 730 37.19 -24.98 7.68
N SER A 731 36.38 -24.05 8.20
CA SER A 731 35.87 -22.90 7.47
C SER A 731 36.88 -21.77 7.26
N LEU A 732 38.03 -21.83 7.94
CA LEU A 732 39.07 -20.82 7.91
C LEU A 732 40.31 -21.33 7.15
N SER A 733 40.77 -20.62 6.16
CA SER A 733 42.01 -20.88 5.43
C SER A 733 43.20 -20.24 6.12
N ILE A 734 44.37 -20.77 5.87
CA ILE A 734 45.66 -20.32 6.46
C ILE A 734 46.39 -19.44 5.46
N PHE A 735 46.95 -18.32 5.93
CA PHE A 735 47.82 -17.46 5.13
C PHE A 735 49.14 -17.17 5.87
N ASN A 736 50.25 -17.14 5.15
CA ASN A 736 51.54 -16.81 5.72
C ASN A 736 51.72 -15.29 5.82
N ILE A 737 51.93 -14.80 7.03
CA ILE A 737 52.07 -13.37 7.33
C ILE A 737 53.20 -12.71 6.55
N SER A 738 54.30 -13.45 6.29
CA SER A 738 55.44 -12.93 5.56
C SER A 738 55.11 -12.61 4.07
N GLU A 739 54.08 -13.16 3.51
CA GLU A 739 53.65 -12.99 2.13
C GLU A 739 52.64 -11.86 1.96
N ILE A 740 52.24 -11.19 3.04
CA ILE A 740 51.32 -10.04 2.95
C ILE A 740 52.04 -8.87 2.30
N PRO A 741 51.46 -8.23 1.24
CA PRO A 741 52.04 -7.06 0.63
C PRO A 741 52.29 -5.93 1.62
N LEU A 742 53.40 -5.19 1.51
CA LEU A 742 53.73 -4.06 2.41
C LEU A 742 52.63 -2.98 2.47
N ALA A 743 51.85 -2.83 1.39
CA ALA A 743 50.76 -1.90 1.32
C ALA A 743 49.59 -2.29 2.24
N SER A 744 49.42 -3.57 2.52
CA SER A 744 48.33 -4.13 3.33
C SER A 744 48.79 -4.56 4.73
N GLN A 745 50.09 -4.53 5.02
CA GLN A 745 50.61 -4.86 6.33
C GLN A 745 50.18 -3.81 7.38
N PRO A 746 49.73 -4.23 8.58
CA PRO A 746 49.42 -3.32 9.69
C PRO A 746 50.67 -2.56 10.13
N GLU A 747 50.51 -1.30 10.53
CA GLU A 747 51.55 -0.54 11.23
C GLU A 747 51.81 -1.17 12.61
N ASP A 748 53.07 -1.22 13.02
CA ASP A 748 53.45 -1.90 14.26
C ASP A 748 52.75 -1.33 15.53
N GLU A 749 52.41 -0.05 15.50
CA GLU A 749 51.69 0.64 16.57
C GLU A 749 50.23 0.16 16.75
N VAL A 750 49.67 -0.40 15.71
CA VAL A 750 48.25 -0.82 15.67
C VAL A 750 48.09 -2.26 16.17
N ASN A 751 49.16 -3.07 16.16
CA ASN A 751 49.08 -4.45 16.57
C ASN A 751 48.86 -4.56 18.09
N PRO A 752 48.03 -5.54 18.54
CA PRO A 752 47.81 -5.76 19.97
C PRO A 752 49.09 -6.22 20.67
N SER A 753 49.19 -5.96 21.98
CA SER A 753 50.34 -6.31 22.81
C SER A 753 50.69 -7.81 22.88
N TRP A 754 49.70 -8.66 22.64
CA TRP A 754 49.88 -10.11 22.57
C TRP A 754 50.43 -10.63 21.23
N PHE A 755 50.43 -9.79 20.17
CA PHE A 755 50.91 -10.18 18.87
C PHE A 755 52.46 -10.07 18.79
N ASN A 756 53.09 -11.19 18.47
CA ASN A 756 54.54 -11.22 18.27
C ASN A 756 54.85 -11.90 16.93
N ALA A 757 55.34 -11.11 15.97
CA ALA A 757 55.61 -11.56 14.59
C ALA A 757 56.71 -12.65 14.51
N SER A 758 57.55 -12.82 15.57
CA SER A 758 58.56 -13.87 15.61
C SER A 758 57.99 -15.25 15.99
N VAL A 759 56.84 -15.28 16.66
CA VAL A 759 56.16 -16.49 17.12
C VAL A 759 54.98 -16.86 16.24
N ILE A 760 54.21 -15.84 15.84
CA ILE A 760 53.00 -16.02 15.02
C ILE A 760 53.36 -15.81 13.53
N THR A 761 53.45 -16.91 12.79
CA THR A 761 53.86 -16.87 11.37
C THR A 761 52.68 -16.93 10.40
N THR A 762 51.50 -17.32 10.87
CA THR A 762 50.31 -17.51 10.02
C THR A 762 49.08 -16.81 10.61
N CYS A 763 48.20 -16.33 9.75
CA CYS A 763 46.88 -15.82 10.12
C CYS A 763 45.79 -16.57 9.37
N ARG A 764 44.58 -16.52 9.89
CA ARG A 764 43.40 -17.16 9.31
C ARG A 764 42.47 -16.14 8.62
N TYR A 765 41.79 -16.60 7.57
CA TYR A 765 40.78 -15.82 6.89
C TYR A 765 39.62 -16.71 6.40
N GLN A 766 38.47 -16.17 6.25
CA GLN A 766 37.24 -16.92 5.90
C GLN A 766 37.22 -17.23 4.41
N ASP A 767 37.72 -18.40 4.06
CA ASP A 767 37.62 -18.94 2.68
C ASP A 767 37.96 -20.44 2.72
N TYR A 768 37.87 -21.11 1.59
CA TYR A 768 38.25 -22.52 1.40
C TYR A 768 39.35 -22.58 0.35
N ARG A 769 40.58 -22.26 0.78
CA ARG A 769 41.79 -22.25 -0.06
C ARG A 769 42.87 -23.16 0.51
N TYR A 770 43.74 -23.65 -0.37
CA TYR A 770 44.86 -24.45 0.03
C TYR A 770 45.82 -23.70 0.93
N PRO A 771 46.39 -24.35 1.96
CA PRO A 771 47.34 -23.71 2.87
C PRO A 771 48.66 -23.37 2.17
N PRO A 772 49.51 -22.49 2.78
CA PRO A 772 50.86 -22.22 2.25
C PRO A 772 51.70 -23.50 2.27
N GLY A 773 52.57 -23.68 1.28
CA GLY A 773 53.40 -24.87 1.11
C GLY A 773 52.76 -26.00 0.28
N HIS A 774 51.53 -25.85 -0.14
CA HIS A 774 50.88 -26.75 -1.07
C HIS A 774 51.21 -26.40 -2.53
N GLU A 775 51.26 -27.38 -3.46
CA GLU A 775 51.52 -27.11 -4.88
C GLU A 775 50.57 -26.08 -5.51
N LYS A 776 49.32 -26.07 -5.06
CA LYS A 776 48.27 -25.13 -5.50
C LYS A 776 47.91 -24.12 -4.41
N GLN A 777 48.89 -23.60 -3.71
CA GLN A 777 48.65 -22.66 -2.60
C GLN A 777 47.72 -21.51 -2.98
N TYR A 778 46.83 -21.13 -2.08
CA TYR A 778 45.88 -20.03 -2.22
C TYR A 778 44.87 -20.15 -3.36
N THR A 779 44.80 -21.30 -4.03
CA THR A 779 43.69 -21.61 -4.95
C THR A 779 42.52 -22.24 -4.22
N HIS A 780 41.33 -22.16 -4.80
CA HIS A 780 40.16 -22.78 -4.21
C HIS A 780 40.27 -24.30 -4.12
N THR A 781 39.86 -24.83 -2.98
CA THR A 781 39.84 -26.27 -2.73
C THR A 781 38.65 -26.94 -3.41
N VAL A 782 38.67 -28.28 -3.51
CA VAL A 782 37.52 -29.08 -3.99
C VAL A 782 36.29 -28.82 -3.11
N GLN A 783 36.46 -28.60 -1.81
CA GLN A 783 35.40 -28.29 -0.87
C GLN A 783 34.65 -27.00 -1.25
N PHE A 784 35.36 -25.97 -1.69
CA PHE A 784 34.74 -24.74 -2.19
C PHE A 784 33.76 -25.03 -3.35
N TRP A 785 34.18 -25.84 -4.31
CA TRP A 785 33.35 -26.22 -5.45
C TRP A 785 32.14 -27.08 -5.05
N HIS A 786 32.30 -27.98 -4.07
CA HIS A 786 31.19 -28.76 -3.52
C HIS A 786 30.17 -27.86 -2.82
N ILE A 787 30.62 -26.88 -2.04
CA ILE A 787 29.74 -25.91 -1.38
C ILE A 787 29.02 -25.06 -2.42
N LEU A 788 29.72 -24.58 -3.44
CA LEU A 788 29.10 -23.80 -4.52
C LEU A 788 28.07 -24.61 -5.28
N ALA A 789 28.36 -25.86 -5.61
CA ALA A 789 27.41 -26.78 -6.24
C ALA A 789 26.19 -27.03 -5.36
N ALA A 790 26.38 -27.22 -4.05
CA ALA A 790 25.28 -27.38 -3.10
C ALA A 790 24.40 -26.11 -3.01
N LYS A 791 25.00 -24.93 -3.01
CA LYS A 791 24.27 -23.65 -3.04
C LYS A 791 23.41 -23.53 -4.28
N MET A 792 23.96 -23.82 -5.47
CA MET A 792 23.22 -23.78 -6.73
C MET A 792 22.12 -24.83 -6.78
N ALA A 793 22.39 -26.04 -6.34
CA ALA A 793 21.38 -27.11 -6.24
C ALA A 793 20.23 -26.69 -5.30
N PHE A 794 20.55 -26.12 -4.14
CA PHE A 794 19.54 -25.62 -3.19
C PHE A 794 18.63 -24.55 -3.83
N ILE A 795 19.21 -23.57 -4.53
CA ILE A 795 18.43 -22.52 -5.21
C ILE A 795 17.45 -23.14 -6.21
N ILE A 796 17.96 -24.01 -7.07
CA ILE A 796 17.14 -24.67 -8.11
C ILE A 796 16.01 -25.48 -7.46
N ILE A 797 16.31 -26.28 -6.46
CA ILE A 797 15.32 -27.12 -5.77
C ILE A 797 14.28 -26.26 -5.07
N MET A 798 14.73 -25.25 -4.30
CA MET A 798 13.83 -24.37 -3.56
C MET A 798 12.90 -23.61 -4.49
N GLU A 799 13.43 -22.99 -5.56
CA GLU A 799 12.62 -22.28 -6.54
C GLU A 799 11.58 -23.20 -7.20
N HIS A 800 12.01 -24.36 -7.70
CA HIS A 800 11.09 -25.28 -8.39
C HIS A 800 10.02 -25.80 -7.44
N VAL A 801 10.36 -26.20 -6.23
CA VAL A 801 9.40 -26.68 -5.24
C VAL A 801 8.37 -25.60 -4.92
N VAL A 802 8.82 -24.37 -4.61
CA VAL A 802 7.91 -23.28 -4.28
C VAL A 802 7.04 -22.89 -5.48
N PHE A 803 7.59 -22.82 -6.70
CA PHE A 803 6.80 -22.52 -7.89
C PHE A 803 5.82 -23.64 -8.26
N MET A 804 6.18 -24.92 -8.06
CA MET A 804 5.24 -26.03 -8.21
C MET A 804 4.08 -25.92 -7.20
N VAL A 805 4.38 -25.63 -5.94
CA VAL A 805 3.36 -25.42 -4.92
C VAL A 805 2.49 -24.21 -5.29
N LYS A 806 3.10 -23.12 -5.74
CA LYS A 806 2.38 -21.93 -6.20
C LYS A 806 1.41 -22.26 -7.35
N PHE A 807 1.89 -22.98 -8.35
CA PHE A 807 1.05 -23.41 -9.47
C PHE A 807 -0.11 -24.33 -9.02
N PHE A 808 0.19 -25.29 -8.13
CA PHE A 808 -0.80 -26.21 -7.59
C PHE A 808 -1.86 -25.49 -6.74
N VAL A 809 -1.45 -24.56 -5.89
CA VAL A 809 -2.35 -23.74 -5.07
C VAL A 809 -3.24 -22.87 -5.95
N ALA A 810 -2.66 -22.20 -6.96
CA ALA A 810 -3.43 -21.38 -7.91
C ALA A 810 -4.43 -22.21 -8.72
N TRP A 811 -4.08 -23.45 -9.07
CA TRP A 811 -4.99 -24.36 -9.74
C TRP A 811 -6.09 -24.91 -8.83
N LEU A 812 -5.78 -25.19 -7.57
CA LEU A 812 -6.72 -25.77 -6.60
C LEU A 812 -7.73 -24.76 -6.08
N ILE A 813 -7.33 -23.50 -5.91
CA ILE A 813 -8.18 -22.45 -5.35
C ILE A 813 -8.83 -21.68 -6.50
N PRO A 814 -10.15 -21.84 -6.75
CA PRO A 814 -10.84 -21.06 -7.78
C PRO A 814 -10.95 -19.60 -7.36
N ASP A 815 -10.72 -18.68 -8.30
CA ASP A 815 -10.80 -17.23 -8.08
C ASP A 815 -12.17 -16.81 -7.56
N VAL A 816 -13.25 -17.38 -8.10
CA VAL A 816 -14.61 -17.09 -7.66
C VAL A 816 -15.17 -18.26 -6.86
N PRO A 817 -15.64 -18.05 -5.62
CA PRO A 817 -16.29 -19.09 -4.81
C PRO A 817 -17.50 -19.70 -5.51
N SER A 818 -17.75 -21.00 -5.29
CA SER A 818 -18.86 -21.72 -5.91
C SER A 818 -20.24 -21.19 -5.48
N ASP A 819 -20.37 -20.75 -4.23
CA ASP A 819 -21.57 -20.14 -3.68
C ASP A 819 -21.88 -18.79 -4.34
N VAL A 820 -20.85 -17.96 -4.59
CA VAL A 820 -20.99 -16.69 -5.30
C VAL A 820 -21.41 -16.94 -6.76
N LYS A 821 -20.80 -17.92 -7.44
CA LYS A 821 -21.22 -18.29 -8.81
C LYS A 821 -22.68 -18.75 -8.86
N ALA A 822 -23.12 -19.52 -7.87
CA ALA A 822 -24.50 -19.99 -7.79
C ALA A 822 -25.47 -18.82 -7.58
N ARG A 823 -25.12 -17.86 -6.70
CA ARG A 823 -25.93 -16.65 -6.44
C ARG A 823 -26.01 -15.75 -7.68
N ILE A 824 -24.92 -15.50 -8.37
CA ILE A 824 -24.91 -14.71 -9.63
C ILE A 824 -25.82 -15.36 -10.68
N ARG A 825 -25.75 -16.69 -10.83
CA ARG A 825 -26.64 -17.40 -11.77
C ARG A 825 -28.11 -17.30 -11.37
N ARG A 826 -28.40 -17.41 -10.07
CA ARG A 826 -29.78 -17.29 -9.54
C ARG A 826 -30.31 -15.88 -9.75
N GLU A 827 -29.53 -14.86 -9.44
CA GLU A 827 -29.88 -13.46 -9.66
C GLU A 827 -30.21 -13.18 -11.14
N ARG A 828 -29.34 -13.60 -12.06
CA ARG A 828 -29.59 -13.43 -13.50
C ARG A 828 -30.85 -14.15 -13.95
N TYR A 829 -31.08 -15.36 -13.46
CA TYR A 829 -32.30 -16.12 -13.78
C TYR A 829 -33.55 -15.38 -13.29
N LEU A 830 -33.57 -14.93 -12.05
CA LEU A 830 -34.72 -14.20 -11.49
C LEU A 830 -34.99 -12.90 -12.23
N ILE A 831 -33.97 -12.11 -12.49
CA ILE A 831 -34.11 -10.85 -13.24
C ILE A 831 -34.70 -11.13 -14.64
N GLN A 832 -34.20 -12.15 -15.30
CA GLN A 832 -34.69 -12.52 -16.67
C GLN A 832 -36.15 -13.01 -16.61
N GLU A 833 -36.51 -13.85 -15.67
CA GLU A 833 -37.88 -14.36 -15.49
C GLU A 833 -38.86 -13.21 -15.17
N TYR A 834 -38.49 -12.32 -14.27
CA TYR A 834 -39.33 -11.18 -13.89
C TYR A 834 -39.50 -10.18 -15.04
N LEU A 835 -38.44 -9.88 -15.77
CA LEU A 835 -38.52 -8.99 -16.93
C LEU A 835 -39.46 -9.58 -18.00
N GLN A 836 -39.35 -10.87 -18.25
CA GLN A 836 -40.21 -11.56 -19.23
C GLN A 836 -41.68 -11.52 -18.81
N ASN A 837 -41.95 -11.82 -17.54
CA ASN A 837 -43.34 -11.79 -17.03
C ASN A 837 -43.95 -10.39 -17.11
N TYR A 838 -43.18 -9.35 -16.81
CA TYR A 838 -43.62 -7.97 -16.92
C TYR A 838 -43.93 -7.56 -18.36
N GLU A 839 -43.06 -7.88 -19.31
CA GLU A 839 -43.30 -7.57 -20.70
C GLU A 839 -44.55 -8.30 -21.20
N VAL A 840 -44.77 -9.54 -20.78
CA VAL A 840 -45.99 -10.29 -21.08
C VAL A 840 -47.26 -9.63 -20.50
N GLU A 841 -47.19 -9.18 -19.21
CA GLU A 841 -48.30 -8.47 -18.59
C GLU A 841 -48.59 -7.12 -19.26
N LYS A 842 -47.54 -6.37 -19.60
CA LYS A 842 -47.66 -5.09 -20.30
C LYS A 842 -48.27 -5.28 -21.68
N LEU A 843 -47.84 -6.30 -22.42
CA LEU A 843 -48.45 -6.65 -23.71
C LEU A 843 -49.93 -7.07 -23.57
N LYS A 844 -50.28 -7.85 -22.56
CA LYS A 844 -51.67 -8.23 -22.27
C LYS A 844 -52.50 -7.00 -21.92
N SER A 845 -52.00 -6.06 -21.14
CA SER A 845 -52.71 -4.82 -20.82
C SER A 845 -52.88 -3.91 -22.01
N GLN A 846 -51.88 -3.79 -22.89
CA GLN A 846 -51.98 -3.05 -24.15
C GLN A 846 -53.00 -3.68 -25.10
N LEU A 847 -52.98 -5.02 -25.23
CA LEU A 847 -53.97 -5.73 -26.03
C LEU A 847 -55.38 -5.60 -25.48
N SER A 848 -55.58 -5.60 -24.17
CA SER A 848 -56.88 -5.37 -23.56
C SER A 848 -57.38 -3.95 -23.76
N GLN A 849 -56.50 -2.94 -23.74
CA GLN A 849 -56.82 -1.56 -24.08
C GLN A 849 -57.17 -1.38 -25.55
N CYS A 850 -56.44 -2.04 -26.44
CA CYS A 850 -56.80 -2.04 -27.88
C CYS A 850 -58.18 -2.69 -28.14
N ASN A 851 -58.49 -3.79 -27.46
CA ASN A 851 -59.82 -4.44 -27.58
C ASN A 851 -60.96 -3.62 -26.99
N SER A 852 -60.70 -2.75 -26.02
CA SER A 852 -61.72 -1.85 -25.45
C SER A 852 -61.97 -0.59 -26.33
N HIS A 853 -61.06 -0.25 -27.22
CA HIS A 853 -61.22 0.85 -28.18
C HIS A 853 -61.72 0.43 -29.59
N CYS A 854 -61.73 -0.88 -29.86
CA CYS A 854 -62.31 -1.38 -31.10
C CYS A 854 -63.80 -1.69 -30.91
N THR A 855 -64.64 -0.69 -30.78
CA THR A 855 -66.07 -0.78 -31.14
C THR A 855 -66.15 -0.65 -32.68
N CYS A 856 -66.22 -1.81 -33.34
CA CYS A 856 -66.54 -1.88 -34.73
C CYS A 856 -67.94 -1.24 -34.96
N PRO A 857 -68.15 -0.35 -35.91
CA PRO A 857 -69.49 0.09 -36.31
C PRO A 857 -70.21 -1.10 -36.98
N PRO A 858 -71.54 -1.21 -36.77
CA PRO A 858 -72.30 -2.34 -37.35
C PRO A 858 -72.28 -2.37 -38.85
N ASP A 859 -72.01 -3.58 -39.36
CA ASP A 859 -72.01 -3.91 -40.78
C ASP A 859 -73.27 -3.38 -41.50
N LYS A 860 -73.10 -2.48 -42.46
CA LYS A 860 -74.10 -2.25 -43.48
C LYS A 860 -74.00 -3.32 -44.53
N HIS A 861 -75.03 -4.16 -44.60
CA HIS A 861 -75.24 -5.12 -45.66
C HIS A 861 -75.15 -4.48 -47.02
N PRO A 862 -74.45 -5.02 -48.01
CA PRO A 862 -74.53 -4.59 -49.37
C PRO A 862 -75.77 -5.23 -49.97
N THR A 863 -76.78 -4.42 -50.34
CA THR A 863 -77.88 -4.81 -51.23
C THR A 863 -77.32 -5.11 -52.60
N LYS A 864 -77.63 -6.30 -53.10
CA LYS A 864 -77.44 -6.73 -54.49
C LYS A 864 -78.15 -5.77 -55.47
N THR A 865 -77.46 -5.29 -56.46
CA THR A 865 -77.82 -5.34 -57.89
C THR A 865 -76.55 -5.39 -58.70
#